data_339c78d1a5fd32dfac0e672e7e3b6dfa
#
_entry.id   339c78d1a5fd32dfac0e672e7e3b6dfa
#
_cell.length_a   1.000
_cell.length_b   1.000
_cell.length_c   1.000
_cell.angle_alpha   90.00
_cell.angle_beta   90.00
_cell.angle_gamma   90.00
#
_symmetry.space_group_name_H-M   'P 1'
#
loop_
_entity.id
_entity.type
_entity.pdbx_description
1 polymer ?
#
loop_
_entity_poly.entity_id
_entity_poly.type
_entity_poly.pdbx_seq_one_letter_code
_entity_poly.pdbx_strand_id
1 'polypeptide(L)'
;MAAVVADRHVYVYGTAGGPSSEALTARREQAERAAEWSTYRGWFLGRIMAFPRVVADREVRPSDRADANLVLFGTPETNTLIAEHADLLPMHLRQDATDAYGLVYVFPVGDHYALVNEGRAWWDNVPATAGGASFAGTVPALQLANRQDYLLFDADGGYTVTEGRFDRRWQLPGRQAAQLTGSGVVLVHQDAISGDADVDLDALLVAMTLDEKLSFLYGTSDPENRGQAGYIPGVPRLGVPPLRLTDGPAGIRTSLPATALPAPVALAASFDPDLARRFGQVIGREGRARVQDVLLSPMVNIVRVPHAGRNFETFGEDPLLAGRMVAEEVRGIEGEGLVATVKHYVANNYENDRTTSSAEVDARPLNEIYLPGFEAAVDAGVGSVMCAYNRVNGVYSCDSQELLNDILRDRFGFAGWVMTDWFARHTVGSLERGLDQEMPGGGRMFGGRGQPWAAGELVDSIRSGDVPMAAVDLAVTRILRQMDRMGLLDGSASIRPGMEPEAGQAVARDVAIAGAVLLKNEGGALPVAATDLPSVVVIGPTAKYPIVGGGGSSRVAPLRTVSLVDALQQRMGADATVHHVLGIDLDGVAVPTSALAPPEGSGNGLQRTAAFGDPQVDATLDFTGEDALQGGMGSSWTGTITAPVSGEYEIKLQTRGGSASLSLDGERLLATGGFFGNASLIATADGLENATAMVRLESGVPREITIATGNPNFAALMMGGGAPFEIRLAWVTPERRATFLQAAVDAAREARTAVVIGYDEGTEGRDRPSLALPGSQNQLIEAVTGANRRSVVLLQTGSAVELPWLDQAAAVLQLWYPGQEGGEAAAAVLLGEANPGGKLPVTFPRAAADGPTAPEARYPGIDGRALYDEGIFVGYRWYDEQGIEPLFPFGHGLSYTTFAYDGLEVERTGDGIEITFTVRNTGQVAGAAVPQVYLGPPSDAGVPMAPKQLVGFERVTLQPGEQRQVTVHVGERQLSYWSVETNGWVRAGGRRSVSVGSSSRDTPLEAVVDVSR
;
A
#
# COMPACT_ATOMS: atom_id res chain seq x y z
N MET A 1 -9.10 31.56 20.60
CA MET A 1 -7.93 31.36 21.49
C MET A 1 -6.98 32.58 21.53
N ALA A 2 -6.62 33.18 20.38
CA ALA A 2 -5.67 34.30 20.34
C ALA A 2 -6.06 35.50 21.23
N ALA A 3 -7.34 35.80 21.40
CA ALA A 3 -7.83 36.90 22.22
C ALA A 3 -7.40 36.80 23.71
N VAL A 4 -7.24 35.58 24.23
CA VAL A 4 -6.85 35.35 25.64
C VAL A 4 -5.43 35.86 25.90
N VAL A 5 -4.52 35.63 24.95
CA VAL A 5 -3.09 36.04 25.09
C VAL A 5 -2.79 37.40 24.47
N ALA A 6 -3.77 38.02 23.82
CA ALA A 6 -3.65 39.39 23.30
C ALA A 6 -3.88 40.49 24.38
N ASP A 7 -4.49 40.15 25.50
CA ASP A 7 -4.75 41.02 26.63
C ASP A 7 -3.91 40.60 27.86
N ARG A 8 -4.08 41.27 28.99
CA ARG A 8 -3.40 40.86 30.23
C ARG A 8 -3.75 39.41 30.60
N HIS A 9 -2.75 38.57 30.78
CA HIS A 9 -2.92 37.17 31.10
C HIS A 9 -1.85 36.60 32.03
N VAL A 10 -2.17 35.49 32.71
CA VAL A 10 -1.30 34.79 33.66
C VAL A 10 -1.30 33.28 33.31
N TYR A 11 -0.11 32.69 33.20
CA TYR A 11 0.06 31.24 33.02
C TYR A 11 0.06 30.55 34.38
N VAL A 12 -0.75 29.51 34.52
CA VAL A 12 -0.98 28.82 35.79
C VAL A 12 -0.76 27.32 35.65
N TYR A 13 0.22 26.76 36.36
CA TYR A 13 0.43 25.32 36.42
C TYR A 13 -0.17 24.74 37.71
N GLY A 14 -0.62 23.46 37.61
CA GLY A 14 -1.33 22.82 38.71
C GLY A 14 -0.38 22.18 39.74
N THR A 15 -0.73 22.27 41.01
CA THR A 15 -0.01 21.65 42.14
C THR A 15 -0.84 20.56 42.86
N ALA A 16 -2.07 20.34 42.46
CA ALA A 16 -2.96 19.33 43.04
C ALA A 16 -2.56 17.86 42.65
N GLY A 17 -3.19 16.89 43.32
CA GLY A 17 -2.97 15.45 43.05
C GLY A 17 -1.70 14.86 43.68
N GLY A 18 -0.99 15.58 44.56
CA GLY A 18 0.21 15.10 45.24
C GLY A 18 1.38 14.74 44.30
N PRO A 19 1.75 15.59 43.33
CA PRO A 19 2.77 15.28 42.34
C PRO A 19 4.13 15.04 42.98
N SER A 20 4.96 14.17 42.38
CA SER A 20 6.39 14.12 42.71
C SER A 20 7.07 15.45 42.38
N SER A 21 8.26 15.70 42.94
CA SER A 21 9.04 16.90 42.62
C SER A 21 9.38 17.00 41.14
N GLU A 22 9.61 15.88 40.48
CA GLU A 22 9.87 15.80 39.04
C GLU A 22 8.61 16.18 38.24
N ALA A 23 7.45 15.62 38.57
CA ALA A 23 6.18 15.94 37.92
C ALA A 23 5.81 17.40 38.11
N LEU A 24 6.07 17.98 39.31
CA LEU A 24 5.82 19.41 39.57
C LEU A 24 6.74 20.28 38.74
N THR A 25 8.00 19.90 38.60
CA THR A 25 8.97 20.60 37.74
C THR A 25 8.51 20.59 36.30
N ALA A 26 8.09 19.43 35.76
CA ALA A 26 7.61 19.28 34.38
C ALA A 26 6.37 20.18 34.10
N ARG A 27 5.40 20.20 35.02
CA ARG A 27 4.21 21.07 34.92
C ARG A 27 4.58 22.56 34.89
N ARG A 28 5.54 22.97 35.70
CA ARG A 28 6.07 24.33 35.71
C ARG A 28 6.78 24.68 34.41
N GLU A 29 7.68 23.83 33.95
CA GLU A 29 8.41 23.96 32.68
C GLU A 29 7.45 24.11 31.50
N GLN A 30 6.36 23.33 31.48
CA GLN A 30 5.32 23.45 30.46
C GLN A 30 4.70 24.85 30.42
N ALA A 31 4.33 25.42 31.58
CA ALA A 31 3.78 26.76 31.65
C ALA A 31 4.83 27.86 31.32
N GLU A 32 6.08 27.68 31.73
CA GLU A 32 7.19 28.56 31.39
C GLU A 32 7.48 28.56 29.88
N ARG A 33 7.43 27.41 29.23
CA ARG A 33 7.56 27.30 27.77
C ARG A 33 6.42 28.01 27.03
N ALA A 34 5.19 27.88 27.50
CA ALA A 34 4.06 28.62 26.94
C ALA A 34 4.26 30.15 27.02
N ALA A 35 4.95 30.63 28.06
CA ALA A 35 5.23 32.04 28.29
C ALA A 35 6.45 32.57 27.50
N GLU A 36 7.20 31.75 26.80
CA GLU A 36 8.41 32.15 26.05
C GLU A 36 8.13 33.02 24.80
N TRP A 37 6.88 33.23 24.41
CA TRP A 37 6.55 34.05 23.23
C TRP A 37 6.97 35.53 23.35
N SER A 38 7.45 35.93 24.51
CA SER A 38 8.06 37.22 24.78
C SER A 38 9.34 37.52 23.95
N THR A 39 9.86 36.59 23.17
CA THR A 39 11.08 36.76 22.39
C THR A 39 10.84 37.02 20.89
N TYR A 40 9.77 37.72 20.53
CA TYR A 40 9.50 38.12 19.15
C TYR A 40 10.65 38.93 18.57
N ARG A 41 11.29 38.42 17.53
CA ARG A 41 12.32 39.12 16.74
C ARG A 41 11.65 39.87 15.60
N GLY A 42 11.24 41.12 15.86
CA GLY A 42 10.91 42.03 14.77
C GLY A 42 12.19 42.43 14.02
N TRP A 43 12.20 42.30 12.72
CA TRP A 43 13.36 42.65 11.87
C TRP A 43 13.75 44.15 11.96
N PHE A 44 12.82 44.99 12.41
CA PHE A 44 12.96 46.44 12.41
C PHE A 44 13.13 47.09 13.80
N LEU A 45 12.72 46.42 14.90
CA LEU A 45 12.61 47.05 16.21
C LEU A 45 13.39 46.35 17.34
N GLY A 46 14.22 45.35 17.02
CA GLY A 46 14.96 44.63 18.04
C GLY A 46 14.09 43.66 18.88
N ARG A 47 14.63 43.15 19.96
CA ARG A 47 13.98 42.22 20.87
C ARG A 47 12.97 42.97 21.72
N ILE A 48 11.69 42.76 21.53
CA ILE A 48 10.66 43.14 22.51
C ILE A 48 10.57 41.97 23.50
N MET A 49 10.88 42.22 24.76
CA MET A 49 10.79 41.24 25.84
C MET A 49 9.53 41.56 26.66
N ALA A 50 8.50 40.74 26.53
CA ALA A 50 7.40 40.66 27.48
C ALA A 50 7.66 39.45 28.39
N PHE A 51 7.41 39.58 29.69
CA PHE A 51 7.55 38.50 30.66
C PHE A 51 6.17 38.19 31.25
N PRO A 52 5.35 37.36 30.61
CA PRO A 52 4.11 36.91 31.20
C PRO A 52 4.40 36.21 32.53
N ARG A 53 3.53 36.46 33.50
CA ARG A 53 3.69 35.83 34.80
C ARG A 53 3.33 34.35 34.76
N VAL A 54 4.19 33.52 35.32
CA VAL A 54 3.97 32.09 35.52
C VAL A 54 3.89 31.81 37.01
N VAL A 55 2.80 31.17 37.45
CA VAL A 55 2.54 30.92 38.88
C VAL A 55 1.94 29.55 39.12
N ALA A 56 2.10 29.03 40.33
CA ALA A 56 1.36 27.87 40.79
C ALA A 56 -0.13 28.21 40.99
N ASP A 57 -1.04 27.29 40.81
CA ASP A 57 -2.49 27.45 40.95
C ASP A 57 -2.89 28.04 42.33
N ARG A 58 -2.24 27.61 43.41
CA ARG A 58 -2.44 28.13 44.78
C ARG A 58 -1.82 29.50 45.05
N GLU A 59 -1.01 30.03 44.16
CA GLU A 59 -0.30 31.31 44.29
C GLU A 59 -0.92 32.40 43.43
N VAL A 60 -2.01 32.12 42.71
CA VAL A 60 -2.77 33.10 41.91
C VAL A 60 -3.43 34.11 42.83
N ARG A 61 -3.14 35.39 42.60
CA ARG A 61 -3.64 36.48 43.42
C ARG A 61 -5.09 36.81 43.10
N PRO A 62 -5.86 37.39 44.06
CA PRO A 62 -7.20 37.90 43.78
C PRO A 62 -7.25 38.89 42.59
N SER A 63 -6.23 39.74 42.46
CA SER A 63 -6.12 40.68 41.32
C SER A 63 -5.83 40.04 39.98
N ASP A 64 -5.20 38.85 39.96
CA ASP A 64 -4.99 38.10 38.73
C ASP A 64 -6.30 37.46 38.27
N ARG A 65 -7.15 37.07 39.23
CA ARG A 65 -8.48 36.47 38.94
C ARG A 65 -9.49 37.57 38.53
N ALA A 66 -9.34 38.78 39.00
CA ALA A 66 -10.25 39.90 38.76
C ALA A 66 -9.94 40.68 37.47
N ASP A 67 -8.65 40.79 37.09
CA ASP A 67 -8.19 41.71 36.07
C ASP A 67 -7.38 41.09 34.94
N ALA A 68 -7.30 39.73 34.85
CA ALA A 68 -6.51 39.06 33.83
C ALA A 68 -7.17 37.78 33.30
N ASN A 69 -6.91 37.47 32.06
CA ASN A 69 -7.20 36.15 31.50
C ASN A 69 -6.27 35.08 32.10
N LEU A 70 -6.75 33.86 32.27
CA LEU A 70 -5.97 32.77 32.84
C LEU A 70 -5.65 31.71 31.77
N VAL A 71 -4.38 31.33 31.68
CA VAL A 71 -3.93 30.20 30.85
C VAL A 71 -3.61 29.04 31.79
N LEU A 72 -4.49 28.08 31.86
CA LEU A 72 -4.50 26.98 32.84
C LEU A 72 -3.97 25.67 32.24
N PHE A 73 -2.98 25.06 32.93
CA PHE A 73 -2.41 23.76 32.53
C PHE A 73 -2.78 22.69 33.51
N GLY A 74 -3.28 21.56 33.04
CA GLY A 74 -3.66 20.40 33.81
C GLY A 74 -5.15 20.07 33.74
N THR A 75 -5.57 19.09 34.48
CA THR A 75 -6.97 18.63 34.63
C THR A 75 -7.56 19.07 35.98
N PRO A 76 -8.86 18.86 36.22
CA PRO A 76 -9.43 19.13 37.56
C PRO A 76 -8.69 18.43 38.69
N GLU A 77 -8.11 17.27 38.49
CA GLU A 77 -7.35 16.50 39.48
C GLU A 77 -5.97 17.08 39.74
N THR A 78 -5.43 17.84 38.81
CA THR A 78 -4.04 18.32 38.86
C THR A 78 -3.90 19.82 39.04
N ASN A 79 -4.96 20.60 38.79
CA ASN A 79 -4.97 22.08 38.93
C ASN A 79 -6.20 22.53 39.74
N THR A 80 -5.96 23.17 40.87
CA THR A 80 -7.02 23.59 41.79
C THR A 80 -7.96 24.65 41.20
N LEU A 81 -7.50 25.51 40.29
CA LEU A 81 -8.36 26.48 39.61
C LEU A 81 -9.27 25.83 38.55
N ILE A 82 -8.78 24.82 37.83
CA ILE A 82 -9.63 24.04 36.93
C ILE A 82 -10.68 23.28 37.74
N ALA A 83 -10.28 22.69 38.89
CA ALA A 83 -11.22 22.03 39.80
C ALA A 83 -12.27 23.00 40.40
N GLU A 84 -11.86 24.19 40.76
CA GLU A 84 -12.76 25.24 41.29
C GLU A 84 -13.84 25.66 40.26
N HIS A 85 -13.48 25.64 38.97
CA HIS A 85 -14.37 25.99 37.86
C HIS A 85 -14.91 24.79 37.09
N ALA A 86 -14.71 23.57 37.56
CA ALA A 86 -15.05 22.36 36.82
C ALA A 86 -16.52 22.30 36.40
N ASP A 87 -17.45 22.76 37.25
CA ASP A 87 -18.88 22.79 36.95
C ASP A 87 -19.26 23.94 35.97
N LEU A 88 -18.37 24.91 35.76
CA LEU A 88 -18.58 26.01 34.82
C LEU A 88 -17.98 25.73 33.44
N LEU A 89 -16.82 25.06 33.43
CA LEU A 89 -16.09 24.75 32.19
C LEU A 89 -16.85 23.70 31.37
N PRO A 90 -16.86 23.82 30.01
CA PRO A 90 -17.76 23.02 29.20
C PRO A 90 -17.35 21.54 29.07
N MET A 91 -16.06 21.25 29.26
CA MET A 91 -15.50 19.93 29.01
C MET A 91 -14.18 19.69 29.73
N HIS A 92 -13.84 18.42 29.95
CA HIS A 92 -12.58 17.97 30.52
C HIS A 92 -12.09 16.68 29.83
N LEU A 93 -10.78 16.51 29.74
CA LEU A 93 -10.18 15.26 29.25
C LEU A 93 -10.18 14.23 30.39
N ARG A 94 -10.64 13.00 30.12
CA ARG A 94 -10.55 11.93 31.11
C ARG A 94 -9.09 11.66 31.49
N GLN A 95 -8.86 11.28 32.73
CA GLN A 95 -7.51 11.01 33.26
C GLN A 95 -6.76 9.93 32.47
N ASP A 96 -7.45 8.90 31.98
CA ASP A 96 -6.88 7.83 31.16
C ASP A 96 -6.58 8.25 29.71
N ALA A 97 -7.07 9.42 29.28
CA ALA A 97 -6.87 9.96 27.96
C ALA A 97 -5.77 11.05 27.87
N THR A 98 -5.25 11.52 29.00
CA THR A 98 -4.29 12.65 29.06
C THR A 98 -2.94 12.34 28.41
N ASP A 99 -2.53 11.08 28.33
CA ASP A 99 -1.30 10.67 27.66
C ASP A 99 -1.51 10.50 26.16
N ALA A 100 -2.75 10.22 25.75
CA ALA A 100 -3.11 9.98 24.34
C ALA A 100 -3.54 11.22 23.58
N TYR A 101 -4.03 12.26 24.29
CA TYR A 101 -4.59 13.46 23.67
C TYR A 101 -4.13 14.76 24.35
N GLY A 102 -4.20 15.86 23.58
CA GLY A 102 -4.17 17.22 24.07
C GLY A 102 -5.49 17.92 23.77
N LEU A 103 -6.15 18.47 24.80
CA LEU A 103 -7.36 19.26 24.70
C LEU A 103 -7.05 20.71 25.06
N VAL A 104 -7.38 21.63 24.17
CA VAL A 104 -7.23 23.06 24.38
C VAL A 104 -8.53 23.77 24.04
N TYR A 105 -9.01 24.64 24.92
CA TYR A 105 -10.22 25.39 24.64
C TYR A 105 -10.20 26.74 25.40
N VAL A 106 -10.94 27.72 24.89
CA VAL A 106 -11.20 28.99 25.56
C VAL A 106 -12.64 29.06 26.04
N PHE A 107 -12.86 29.56 27.26
CA PHE A 107 -14.20 29.69 27.83
C PHE A 107 -14.30 30.95 28.72
N PRO A 108 -15.43 31.67 28.74
CA PRO A 108 -15.60 32.82 29.61
C PRO A 108 -15.75 32.39 31.07
N VAL A 109 -15.02 33.06 31.97
CA VAL A 109 -15.08 32.85 33.40
C VAL A 109 -15.23 34.25 34.03
N GLY A 110 -16.45 34.60 34.44
CA GLY A 110 -16.78 35.98 34.85
C GLY A 110 -16.62 36.97 33.69
N ASP A 111 -15.88 38.04 33.91
CA ASP A 111 -15.62 39.08 32.90
C ASP A 111 -14.36 38.85 32.08
N HIS A 112 -13.69 37.71 32.27
CA HIS A 112 -12.45 37.30 31.61
C HIS A 112 -12.55 35.94 30.94
N TYR A 113 -11.49 35.52 30.28
CA TYR A 113 -11.40 34.20 29.62
C TYR A 113 -10.41 33.26 30.31
N ALA A 114 -10.75 32.02 30.42
CA ALA A 114 -9.82 30.93 30.69
C ALA A 114 -9.45 30.19 29.38
N LEU A 115 -8.16 30.07 29.09
CA LEU A 115 -7.63 29.11 28.13
C LEU A 115 -7.17 27.87 28.90
N VAL A 116 -7.80 26.76 28.70
CA VAL A 116 -7.48 25.50 29.39
C VAL A 116 -6.74 24.60 28.46
N ASN A 117 -5.62 24.01 28.92
CA ASN A 117 -4.87 22.98 28.21
C ASN A 117 -4.73 21.74 29.10
N GLU A 118 -5.39 20.69 28.73
CA GLU A 118 -5.36 19.39 29.40
C GLU A 118 -4.59 18.36 28.54
N GLY A 119 -3.83 17.47 29.19
CA GLY A 119 -3.00 16.50 28.50
C GLY A 119 -1.80 17.12 27.80
N ARG A 120 -1.59 16.78 26.52
CA ARG A 120 -0.48 17.32 25.71
C ARG A 120 -0.62 18.82 25.47
N ALA A 121 0.51 19.49 25.37
CA ALA A 121 0.54 20.92 25.14
C ALA A 121 0.21 21.28 23.68
N TRP A 122 -0.51 22.38 23.45
CA TRP A 122 -0.98 22.76 22.08
C TRP A 122 0.14 22.90 21.03
N TRP A 123 1.37 23.19 21.43
CA TRP A 123 2.51 23.26 20.51
C TRP A 123 3.00 21.90 20.06
N ASP A 124 2.55 20.80 20.67
CA ASP A 124 2.79 19.45 20.23
C ASP A 124 1.85 19.06 19.07
N ASN A 125 0.81 19.87 18.81
CA ASN A 125 -0.03 19.80 17.60
C ASN A 125 0.70 20.38 16.37
N VAL A 126 1.92 19.94 16.13
CA VAL A 126 2.69 20.26 14.93
C VAL A 126 3.36 18.95 14.48
N PRO A 127 2.95 18.37 13.35
CA PRO A 127 3.58 17.16 12.84
C PRO A 127 5.09 17.37 12.72
N ALA A 128 5.87 16.40 13.18
CA ALA A 128 7.34 16.43 13.16
C ALA A 128 7.93 16.63 11.74
N THR A 129 7.11 16.42 10.71
CA THR A 129 7.44 16.57 9.28
C THR A 129 7.13 17.95 8.70
N ALA A 130 6.58 18.87 9.46
CA ALA A 130 6.43 20.26 9.03
C ALA A 130 7.81 20.94 8.98
N GLY A 131 8.68 20.42 8.14
CA GLY A 131 10.05 20.85 7.87
C GLY A 131 10.15 22.14 7.05
N GLY A 132 9.20 23.03 7.21
CA GLY A 132 9.32 24.42 6.82
C GLY A 132 9.54 25.22 8.08
N ALA A 133 10.72 25.81 8.25
CA ALA A 133 10.96 26.82 9.26
C ALA A 133 10.02 28.04 9.03
N SER A 134 8.75 27.89 9.26
CA SER A 134 7.86 29.00 9.44
C SER A 134 8.22 29.60 10.81
N PHE A 135 8.52 30.86 10.85
CA PHE A 135 8.78 31.62 12.09
C PHE A 135 7.65 31.48 13.14
N ALA A 136 6.46 31.08 12.72
CA ALA A 136 5.31 30.76 13.57
C ALA A 136 5.44 29.46 14.38
N GLY A 137 6.24 28.48 13.94
CA GLY A 137 6.39 27.18 14.62
C GLY A 137 7.25 27.18 15.86
N THR A 138 7.92 28.30 16.19
CA THR A 138 8.86 28.37 17.32
C THR A 138 8.31 29.02 18.57
N VAL A 139 7.17 29.72 18.50
CA VAL A 139 6.58 30.45 19.61
C VAL A 139 5.19 29.89 19.94
N PRO A 140 5.00 29.20 21.08
CA PRO A 140 3.73 28.57 21.42
C PRO A 140 2.49 29.45 21.29
N ALA A 141 2.55 30.70 21.77
CA ALA A 141 1.41 31.62 21.72
C ALA A 141 0.98 31.98 20.27
N LEU A 142 1.92 32.02 19.30
CA LEU A 142 1.58 32.35 17.91
C LEU A 142 0.82 31.23 17.22
N GLN A 143 0.96 29.98 17.69
CA GLN A 143 0.20 28.86 17.17
C GLN A 143 -1.29 28.95 17.49
N LEU A 144 -1.66 29.70 18.54
CA LEU A 144 -3.05 29.96 18.90
C LEU A 144 -3.72 31.00 17.99
N ALA A 145 -2.94 31.77 17.21
CA ALA A 145 -3.46 32.90 16.41
C ALA A 145 -4.51 32.51 15.37
N ASN A 146 -4.37 31.33 14.81
CA ASN A 146 -5.27 30.81 13.77
C ASN A 146 -6.21 29.69 14.27
N ARG A 147 -6.22 29.41 15.60
CA ARG A 147 -7.07 28.39 16.20
C ARG A 147 -8.46 28.93 16.52
N GLN A 148 -9.45 28.03 16.47
CA GLN A 148 -10.83 28.29 16.83
C GLN A 148 -11.01 28.34 18.38
N ASP A 149 -12.20 28.05 18.89
CA ASP A 149 -12.47 28.16 20.32
C ASP A 149 -12.04 26.90 21.09
N TYR A 150 -11.99 25.72 20.43
CA TYR A 150 -11.44 24.50 21.01
C TYR A 150 -10.67 23.71 19.97
N LEU A 151 -9.75 22.86 20.44
CA LEU A 151 -8.88 21.96 19.68
C LEU A 151 -8.65 20.69 20.49
N LEU A 152 -8.89 19.53 19.87
CA LEU A 152 -8.47 18.22 20.37
C LEU A 152 -7.49 17.62 19.35
N PHE A 153 -6.34 17.12 19.81
CA PHE A 153 -5.32 16.50 18.97
C PHE A 153 -4.73 15.26 19.66
N ASP A 154 -4.21 14.30 18.87
CA ASP A 154 -3.58 13.11 19.41
C ASP A 154 -2.11 13.36 19.81
N ALA A 155 -1.60 12.57 20.75
CA ALA A 155 -0.22 12.61 21.21
C ALA A 155 0.75 11.95 20.22
N ASP A 156 0.24 11.00 19.38
CA ASP A 156 1.03 10.23 18.43
C ASP A 156 1.10 10.96 17.09
N GLY A 157 2.05 11.87 16.98
CA GLY A 157 2.26 12.71 15.80
C GLY A 157 1.65 14.12 15.89
N GLY A 158 0.90 14.45 16.94
CA GLY A 158 0.35 15.78 17.17
C GLY A 158 -0.75 16.20 16.19
N TYR A 159 -1.54 15.28 15.69
CA TYR A 159 -2.55 15.56 14.66
C TYR A 159 -3.89 16.02 15.24
N THR A 160 -4.53 17.02 14.62
CA THR A 160 -5.87 17.48 14.99
C THR A 160 -6.92 16.38 14.83
N VAL A 161 -7.61 16.03 15.90
CA VAL A 161 -8.76 15.12 15.91
C VAL A 161 -10.03 15.90 15.58
N THR A 162 -10.25 17.03 16.27
CA THR A 162 -11.34 17.96 15.98
C THR A 162 -10.97 19.38 16.45
N GLU A 163 -11.48 20.37 15.74
CA GLU A 163 -11.33 21.78 16.04
C GLU A 163 -12.63 22.49 15.71
N GLY A 164 -13.08 23.46 16.52
CA GLY A 164 -14.33 24.13 16.25
C GLY A 164 -14.58 25.35 17.11
N ARG A 165 -15.81 25.90 16.96
CA ARG A 165 -16.29 27.06 17.73
C ARG A 165 -17.50 26.69 18.55
N PHE A 166 -17.60 27.26 19.73
CA PHE A 166 -18.85 27.31 20.45
C PHE A 166 -19.88 28.23 19.73
N ASP A 167 -21.14 27.96 19.94
CA ASP A 167 -22.20 28.84 19.47
C ASP A 167 -22.22 30.19 20.25
N ARG A 168 -23.17 31.06 19.93
CA ARG A 168 -23.30 32.36 20.61
C ARG A 168 -23.68 32.25 22.09
N ARG A 169 -24.05 31.07 22.57
CA ARG A 169 -24.35 30.77 23.98
C ARG A 169 -23.26 29.97 24.65
N TRP A 170 -22.09 29.80 23.98
CA TRP A 170 -20.97 28.98 24.43
C TRP A 170 -21.29 27.50 24.56
N GLN A 171 -22.21 27.01 23.72
CA GLN A 171 -22.59 25.60 23.65
C GLN A 171 -21.88 24.93 22.48
N LEU A 172 -21.56 23.63 22.65
CA LEU A 172 -21.00 22.80 21.60
C LEU A 172 -22.11 22.36 20.64
N PRO A 173 -21.94 22.48 19.32
CA PRO A 173 -22.82 21.86 18.37
C PRO A 173 -22.87 20.33 18.56
N GLY A 174 -24.04 19.70 18.46
CA GLY A 174 -24.28 18.30 18.86
C GLY A 174 -23.31 17.30 18.22
N ARG A 175 -23.02 17.44 16.92
CA ARG A 175 -22.04 16.58 16.21
C ARG A 175 -20.63 16.69 16.72
N GLN A 176 -20.20 17.88 17.04
CA GLN A 176 -18.84 18.14 17.60
C GLN A 176 -18.76 17.62 19.04
N ALA A 177 -19.82 17.71 19.81
CA ALA A 177 -19.93 17.11 21.12
C ALA A 177 -19.72 15.59 21.06
N ALA A 178 -20.33 14.90 20.10
CA ALA A 178 -20.17 13.47 19.90
C ALA A 178 -18.71 13.09 19.54
N GLN A 179 -18.06 13.85 18.65
CA GLN A 179 -16.64 13.65 18.33
C GLN A 179 -15.71 13.80 19.53
N LEU A 180 -15.95 14.81 20.37
CA LEU A 180 -15.17 15.04 21.58
C LEU A 180 -15.34 13.91 22.59
N THR A 181 -16.59 13.49 22.85
CA THR A 181 -16.86 12.41 23.83
C THR A 181 -16.29 11.08 23.37
N GLY A 182 -16.34 10.80 22.05
CA GLY A 182 -15.72 9.62 21.46
C GLY A 182 -14.20 9.53 21.69
N SER A 183 -13.52 10.66 21.85
CA SER A 183 -12.05 10.72 22.06
C SER A 183 -11.65 10.96 23.53
N GLY A 184 -12.52 10.61 24.47
CA GLY A 184 -12.19 10.66 25.91
C GLY A 184 -12.44 12.00 26.57
N VAL A 185 -13.13 12.94 25.91
CA VAL A 185 -13.57 14.19 26.52
C VAL A 185 -14.89 13.98 27.25
N VAL A 186 -14.97 14.45 28.49
CA VAL A 186 -16.20 14.49 29.29
C VAL A 186 -16.84 15.87 29.13
N LEU A 187 -18.09 15.91 28.68
CA LEU A 187 -18.88 17.12 28.63
C LEU A 187 -19.60 17.36 29.96
N VAL A 188 -19.41 18.53 30.57
CA VAL A 188 -19.93 18.87 31.90
C VAL A 188 -21.43 19.15 31.84
N HIS A 189 -21.91 19.83 30.76
CA HIS A 189 -23.31 20.19 30.58
C HIS A 189 -23.93 19.39 29.41
N GLN A 190 -24.55 18.25 29.72
CA GLN A 190 -25.23 17.42 28.70
C GLN A 190 -26.52 18.03 28.15
N ASP A 191 -27.13 18.98 28.87
CA ASP A 191 -28.38 19.65 28.45
C ASP A 191 -28.20 20.57 27.22
N ALA A 192 -26.96 20.78 26.79
CA ALA A 192 -26.61 21.55 25.58
C ALA A 192 -26.59 20.73 24.28
N ILE A 193 -26.80 19.41 24.38
CA ILE A 193 -26.81 18.51 23.22
C ILE A 193 -28.26 18.20 22.86
N SER A 194 -28.90 19.07 22.10
CA SER A 194 -30.18 18.78 21.47
C SER A 194 -29.94 18.29 20.05
N GLY A 195 -30.23 17.04 19.78
CA GLY A 195 -30.30 16.51 18.44
C GLY A 195 -30.12 15.00 18.44
N ASP A 196 -31.07 14.31 17.86
CA ASP A 196 -31.02 12.88 17.56
C ASP A 196 -29.75 12.54 16.82
N ALA A 197 -29.15 11.39 17.12
CA ALA A 197 -27.93 10.89 16.51
C ALA A 197 -28.09 10.56 15.01
N ASP A 198 -29.28 10.53 14.48
CA ASP A 198 -29.55 10.29 13.06
C ASP A 198 -29.21 11.52 12.23
N VAL A 199 -28.23 11.37 11.36
CA VAL A 199 -27.79 12.44 10.45
C VAL A 199 -28.78 12.56 9.30
N ASP A 200 -29.53 13.66 9.24
CA ASP A 200 -30.36 14.00 8.08
C ASP A 200 -29.47 14.46 6.92
N LEU A 201 -29.11 13.53 6.04
CA LEU A 201 -28.24 13.79 4.88
C LEU A 201 -28.87 14.79 3.89
N ASP A 202 -30.19 14.79 3.74
CA ASP A 202 -30.89 15.71 2.85
C ASP A 202 -30.85 17.14 3.41
N ALA A 203 -31.10 17.31 4.70
CA ALA A 203 -30.97 18.60 5.36
C ALA A 203 -29.51 19.10 5.31
N LEU A 204 -28.54 18.20 5.49
CA LEU A 204 -27.12 18.52 5.39
C LEU A 204 -26.75 19.01 3.97
N LEU A 205 -27.19 18.29 2.94
CA LEU A 205 -26.96 18.62 1.54
C LEU A 205 -27.58 19.99 1.18
N VAL A 206 -28.80 20.27 1.65
CA VAL A 206 -29.47 21.56 1.45
C VAL A 206 -28.72 22.70 2.14
N ALA A 207 -28.14 22.45 3.32
CA ALA A 207 -27.40 23.44 4.07
C ALA A 207 -26.01 23.79 3.47
N MET A 208 -25.47 22.92 2.59
CA MET A 208 -24.18 23.15 1.92
C MET A 208 -24.30 24.20 0.82
N THR A 209 -23.32 25.11 0.75
CA THR A 209 -23.15 26.00 -0.41
C THR A 209 -22.61 25.23 -1.62
N LEU A 210 -22.69 25.84 -2.82
CA LEU A 210 -22.15 25.23 -4.04
C LEU A 210 -20.64 24.95 -3.89
N ASP A 211 -19.86 25.91 -3.35
CA ASP A 211 -18.42 25.74 -3.19
C ASP A 211 -18.09 24.58 -2.21
N GLU A 212 -18.87 24.39 -1.17
CA GLU A 212 -18.72 23.26 -0.24
C GLU A 212 -19.06 21.93 -0.89
N LYS A 213 -20.13 21.85 -1.70
CA LYS A 213 -20.48 20.67 -2.48
C LYS A 213 -19.35 20.30 -3.45
N LEU A 214 -18.84 21.30 -4.16
CA LEU A 214 -17.75 21.11 -5.13
C LEU A 214 -16.46 20.62 -4.45
N SER A 215 -16.19 21.07 -3.20
CA SER A 215 -15.00 20.61 -2.47
C SER A 215 -14.98 19.12 -2.17
N PHE A 216 -16.11 18.41 -2.26
CA PHE A 216 -16.19 16.94 -2.17
C PHE A 216 -15.85 16.24 -3.49
N LEU A 217 -16.00 16.92 -4.62
CA LEU A 217 -15.86 16.32 -5.94
C LEU A 217 -14.41 16.29 -6.43
N TYR A 218 -13.47 16.90 -5.73
CA TYR A 218 -12.05 16.82 -6.08
C TYR A 218 -11.16 16.90 -4.85
N GLY A 219 -10.01 16.21 -4.94
CA GLY A 219 -9.01 16.23 -3.88
C GLY A 219 -8.28 17.57 -3.78
N THR A 220 -7.67 17.81 -2.63
CA THR A 220 -6.79 18.95 -2.38
C THR A 220 -5.63 18.54 -1.45
N SER A 221 -4.74 19.47 -1.12
CA SER A 221 -3.64 19.21 -0.21
C SER A 221 -4.12 19.25 1.25
N ASP A 222 -3.74 18.25 2.05
CA ASP A 222 -3.95 18.29 3.49
C ASP A 222 -3.04 19.34 4.14
N PRO A 223 -3.59 20.32 4.86
CA PRO A 223 -2.77 21.31 5.58
C PRO A 223 -1.84 20.68 6.63
N GLU A 224 -2.17 19.48 7.13
CA GLU A 224 -1.35 18.75 8.11
C GLU A 224 -0.29 17.85 7.45
N ASN A 225 -0.41 17.57 6.16
CA ASN A 225 0.53 16.78 5.34
C ASN A 225 1.04 15.51 6.03
N ARG A 226 0.16 14.57 6.28
CA ARG A 226 0.46 13.29 6.96
C ARG A 226 1.13 12.24 6.05
N GLY A 227 1.46 12.58 4.81
CA GLY A 227 2.01 11.67 3.81
C GLY A 227 1.00 10.72 3.17
N GLN A 228 -0.31 10.97 3.38
CA GLN A 228 -1.40 10.25 2.72
C GLN A 228 -1.49 10.62 1.23
N ALA A 229 -2.24 9.79 0.47
CA ALA A 229 -2.37 9.93 -0.97
C ALA A 229 -3.37 11.02 -1.41
N GLY A 230 -4.44 11.26 -0.62
CA GLY A 230 -5.49 12.23 -0.95
C GLY A 230 -6.15 12.85 0.27
N TYR A 231 -6.84 13.98 0.03
CA TYR A 231 -7.52 14.73 1.08
C TYR A 231 -8.73 15.49 0.55
N ILE A 232 -9.82 15.44 1.31
CA ILE A 232 -11.05 16.21 1.11
C ILE A 232 -11.28 17.06 2.37
N PRO A 233 -11.49 18.38 2.27
CA PRO A 233 -11.44 19.27 3.44
C PRO A 233 -12.66 19.18 4.39
N GLY A 234 -13.73 18.53 4.00
CA GLY A 234 -14.98 18.51 4.79
C GLY A 234 -15.69 19.88 4.83
N VAL A 235 -16.67 20.01 5.74
CA VAL A 235 -17.41 21.27 5.96
C VAL A 235 -17.52 21.54 7.46
N PRO A 236 -16.50 22.16 8.09
CA PRO A 236 -16.44 22.33 9.55
C PRO A 236 -17.64 23.06 10.16
N ARG A 237 -18.20 24.07 9.46
CA ARG A 237 -19.38 24.81 9.96
C ARG A 237 -20.64 23.94 10.08
N LEU A 238 -20.69 22.80 9.36
CA LEU A 238 -21.77 21.83 9.42
C LEU A 238 -21.40 20.57 10.21
N GLY A 239 -20.20 20.55 10.84
CA GLY A 239 -19.69 19.40 11.57
C GLY A 239 -19.28 18.23 10.69
N VAL A 240 -19.08 18.43 9.39
CA VAL A 240 -18.61 17.39 8.48
C VAL A 240 -17.08 17.35 8.51
N PRO A 241 -16.46 16.25 9.00
CA PRO A 241 -15.01 16.14 9.09
C PRO A 241 -14.35 16.00 7.70
N PRO A 242 -13.02 16.23 7.61
CA PRO A 242 -12.28 15.92 6.39
C PRO A 242 -12.21 14.42 6.16
N LEU A 243 -11.94 14.02 4.91
CA LEU A 243 -11.58 12.65 4.53
C LEU A 243 -10.10 12.60 4.15
N ARG A 244 -9.37 11.65 4.71
CA ARG A 244 -7.99 11.34 4.38
C ARG A 244 -7.92 9.98 3.71
N LEU A 245 -7.30 9.95 2.53
CA LEU A 245 -7.22 8.77 1.68
C LEU A 245 -5.77 8.29 1.64
N THR A 246 -5.55 7.01 1.97
CA THR A 246 -4.21 6.42 2.00
C THR A 246 -4.10 5.24 1.05
N ASP A 247 -2.93 5.10 0.43
CA ASP A 247 -2.55 3.84 -0.21
C ASP A 247 -2.35 2.74 0.84
N GLY A 248 -2.36 1.47 0.39
CA GLY A 248 -2.03 0.40 1.31
C GLY A 248 -2.58 -0.99 1.03
N PRO A 249 -2.33 -1.61 -0.14
CA PRO A 249 -2.72 -3.01 -0.36
C PRO A 249 -1.94 -4.01 0.51
N ALA A 250 -0.82 -3.61 1.08
CA ALA A 250 -0.02 -4.44 2.00
C ALA A 250 0.27 -3.73 3.33
N GLY A 251 -0.61 -2.81 3.76
CA GLY A 251 -0.48 -2.00 4.98
C GLY A 251 -0.58 -0.51 4.70
N ILE A 252 -0.79 0.28 5.73
CA ILE A 252 -1.05 1.71 5.60
C ILE A 252 0.20 2.48 5.16
N ARG A 253 0.05 3.34 4.15
CA ARG A 253 1.12 4.21 3.64
C ARG A 253 0.89 5.65 4.05
N THR A 254 1.59 6.07 5.08
CA THR A 254 1.66 7.47 5.56
C THR A 254 3.11 7.87 5.79
N SER A 255 3.34 9.05 6.35
CA SER A 255 4.68 9.47 6.80
C SER A 255 5.20 8.69 8.02
N LEU A 256 4.33 7.95 8.71
CA LEU A 256 4.67 7.12 9.87
C LEU A 256 4.73 5.64 9.48
N PRO A 257 5.58 4.84 10.15
CA PRO A 257 5.62 3.40 9.93
C PRO A 257 4.32 2.70 10.30
N ALA A 258 4.02 1.60 9.60
CA ALA A 258 2.89 0.72 9.86
C ALA A 258 3.31 -0.74 9.72
N THR A 259 2.43 -1.68 10.04
CA THR A 259 2.68 -3.09 9.77
C THR A 259 2.76 -3.31 8.26
N ALA A 260 3.93 -3.73 7.78
CA ALA A 260 4.08 -4.16 6.40
C ALA A 260 3.72 -5.64 6.29
N LEU A 261 2.52 -5.89 5.80
CA LEU A 261 1.98 -7.21 5.54
C LEU A 261 2.60 -7.82 4.27
N PRO A 262 2.54 -9.15 4.07
CA PRO A 262 2.88 -9.75 2.79
C PRO A 262 2.02 -9.18 1.65
N ALA A 263 2.55 -9.24 0.43
CA ALA A 263 1.81 -8.82 -0.75
C ALA A 263 0.49 -9.59 -0.92
N PRO A 264 -0.59 -8.99 -1.46
CA PRO A 264 -1.89 -9.66 -1.67
C PRO A 264 -1.82 -10.97 -2.45
N VAL A 265 -0.86 -11.13 -3.38
CA VAL A 265 -0.62 -12.41 -4.06
C VAL A 265 -0.18 -13.53 -3.09
N ALA A 266 0.57 -13.19 -2.02
CA ALA A 266 0.91 -14.14 -0.96
C ALA A 266 -0.32 -14.51 -0.12
N LEU A 267 -1.18 -13.52 0.15
CA LEU A 267 -2.46 -13.76 0.81
C LEU A 267 -3.35 -14.67 -0.05
N ALA A 268 -3.45 -14.42 -1.36
CA ALA A 268 -4.19 -15.28 -2.29
C ALA A 268 -3.64 -16.70 -2.33
N ALA A 269 -2.31 -16.87 -2.27
CA ALA A 269 -1.65 -18.17 -2.21
C ALA A 269 -2.03 -18.99 -0.95
N SER A 270 -2.53 -18.38 0.09
CA SER A 270 -3.09 -19.10 1.25
C SER A 270 -4.38 -19.83 0.94
N PHE A 271 -5.18 -19.37 -0.02
CA PHE A 271 -6.55 -19.85 -0.26
C PHE A 271 -7.40 -19.82 1.03
N ASP A 272 -7.22 -18.80 1.84
CA ASP A 272 -7.82 -18.67 3.17
C ASP A 272 -8.58 -17.34 3.30
N PRO A 273 -9.91 -17.35 3.05
CA PRO A 273 -10.73 -16.14 3.18
C PRO A 273 -10.78 -15.58 4.60
N ASP A 274 -10.70 -16.44 5.64
CA ASP A 274 -10.68 -15.95 7.02
C ASP A 274 -9.38 -15.19 7.33
N LEU A 275 -8.27 -15.64 6.75
CA LEU A 275 -6.99 -14.93 6.85
C LEU A 275 -7.05 -13.60 6.07
N ALA A 276 -7.77 -13.53 4.93
CA ALA A 276 -8.00 -12.29 4.21
C ALA A 276 -8.81 -11.28 5.04
N ARG A 277 -9.81 -11.74 5.79
CA ARG A 277 -10.53 -10.89 6.74
C ARG A 277 -9.62 -10.33 7.83
N ARG A 278 -8.78 -11.17 8.44
CA ARG A 278 -7.80 -10.75 9.47
C ARG A 278 -6.77 -9.77 8.91
N PHE A 279 -6.34 -9.97 7.66
CA PHE A 279 -5.46 -9.06 6.93
C PHE A 279 -6.10 -7.68 6.78
N GLY A 280 -7.36 -7.63 6.32
CA GLY A 280 -8.14 -6.39 6.21
C GLY A 280 -8.35 -5.70 7.56
N GLN A 281 -8.57 -6.46 8.65
CA GLN A 281 -8.73 -5.90 10.00
C GLN A 281 -7.47 -5.18 10.49
N VAL A 282 -6.27 -5.75 10.23
CA VAL A 282 -5.01 -5.06 10.58
C VAL A 282 -4.91 -3.73 9.84
N ILE A 283 -5.15 -3.73 8.52
CA ILE A 283 -5.09 -2.52 7.70
C ILE A 283 -6.13 -1.49 8.17
N GLY A 284 -7.37 -1.93 8.39
CA GLY A 284 -8.47 -1.06 8.82
C GLY A 284 -8.16 -0.39 10.16
N ARG A 285 -7.74 -1.17 11.16
CA ARG A 285 -7.39 -0.67 12.49
C ARG A 285 -6.22 0.29 12.47
N GLU A 286 -5.13 -0.07 11.78
CA GLU A 286 -3.96 0.80 11.66
C GLU A 286 -4.25 2.06 10.85
N GLY A 287 -5.10 1.98 9.81
CA GLY A 287 -5.57 3.15 9.06
C GLY A 287 -6.32 4.13 9.97
N ARG A 288 -7.24 3.63 10.77
CA ARG A 288 -7.95 4.45 11.76
C ARG A 288 -7.00 5.02 12.81
N ALA A 289 -6.05 4.23 13.31
CA ALA A 289 -5.03 4.69 14.26
C ALA A 289 -4.13 5.79 13.64
N ARG A 290 -3.86 5.74 12.35
CA ARG A 290 -3.09 6.75 11.59
C ARG A 290 -3.93 7.89 11.04
N VAL A 291 -5.18 8.04 11.53
CA VAL A 291 -6.09 9.13 11.15
C VAL A 291 -6.42 9.13 9.65
N GLN A 292 -6.56 7.94 9.09
CA GLN A 292 -7.05 7.75 7.73
C GLN A 292 -8.53 7.35 7.77
N ASP A 293 -9.26 7.68 6.72
CA ASP A 293 -10.69 7.46 6.62
C ASP A 293 -11.07 6.59 5.40
N VAL A 294 -10.21 6.58 4.38
CA VAL A 294 -10.38 5.82 3.14
C VAL A 294 -9.07 5.12 2.78
N LEU A 295 -9.16 3.84 2.46
CA LEU A 295 -8.06 3.04 1.93
C LEU A 295 -8.21 2.85 0.43
N LEU A 296 -7.17 3.11 -0.34
CA LEU A 296 -7.13 2.91 -1.79
C LEU A 296 -6.73 1.46 -2.13
N SER A 297 -7.49 0.50 -1.62
CA SER A 297 -7.31 -0.95 -1.73
C SER A 297 -8.62 -1.65 -1.35
N PRO A 298 -8.83 -2.92 -1.78
CA PRO A 298 -7.92 -3.85 -2.46
C PRO A 298 -7.86 -3.69 -3.98
N MET A 299 -6.79 -4.23 -4.62
CA MET A 299 -6.67 -4.36 -6.06
C MET A 299 -7.10 -5.76 -6.50
N VAL A 300 -8.14 -5.83 -7.36
CA VAL A 300 -8.75 -7.11 -7.76
C VAL A 300 -8.61 -7.40 -9.27
N ASN A 301 -7.76 -6.66 -9.97
CA ASN A 301 -7.48 -6.96 -11.37
C ASN A 301 -6.89 -8.36 -11.52
N ILE A 302 -7.30 -9.06 -12.58
CA ILE A 302 -6.83 -10.42 -12.86
C ILE A 302 -5.41 -10.40 -13.43
N VAL A 303 -4.57 -11.33 -13.01
CA VAL A 303 -3.24 -11.56 -13.61
C VAL A 303 -3.42 -12.16 -15.01
N ARG A 304 -3.52 -11.26 -16.01
CA ARG A 304 -3.61 -11.60 -17.44
C ARG A 304 -2.22 -11.64 -18.07
N VAL A 305 -1.42 -10.61 -17.76
CA VAL A 305 -0.07 -10.41 -18.29
C VAL A 305 0.94 -10.79 -17.21
N PRO A 306 1.71 -11.87 -17.37
CA PRO A 306 2.67 -12.29 -16.35
C PRO A 306 3.79 -11.26 -16.11
N HIS A 307 4.08 -10.38 -17.10
CA HIS A 307 5.06 -9.30 -16.98
C HIS A 307 4.57 -8.11 -16.14
N ALA A 308 3.25 -7.99 -15.90
CA ALA A 308 2.68 -6.79 -15.28
C ALA A 308 3.33 -6.46 -13.93
N GLY A 309 3.74 -5.20 -13.79
CA GLY A 309 4.53 -4.73 -12.65
C GLY A 309 3.80 -4.82 -11.32
N ARG A 310 2.46 -4.73 -11.31
CA ARG A 310 1.60 -4.74 -10.12
C ARG A 310 0.93 -6.09 -9.85
N ASN A 311 1.34 -7.18 -10.49
CA ASN A 311 0.75 -8.49 -10.21
C ASN A 311 0.80 -8.88 -8.73
N PHE A 312 1.81 -8.44 -7.99
CA PHE A 312 1.95 -8.70 -6.55
C PHE A 312 0.82 -8.11 -5.71
N GLU A 313 0.13 -7.06 -6.19
CA GLU A 313 -1.00 -6.41 -5.49
C GLU A 313 -2.34 -7.14 -5.71
N THR A 314 -2.39 -8.18 -6.54
CA THR A 314 -3.62 -8.85 -6.95
C THR A 314 -3.80 -10.20 -6.27
N PHE A 315 -4.99 -10.80 -6.46
CA PHE A 315 -5.32 -12.13 -5.94
C PHE A 315 -5.14 -13.26 -6.96
N GLY A 316 -4.40 -13.02 -8.05
CA GLY A 316 -4.06 -14.05 -9.01
C GLY A 316 -4.87 -14.02 -10.31
N GLU A 317 -4.93 -15.17 -10.99
CA GLU A 317 -5.49 -15.30 -12.35
C GLU A 317 -6.93 -15.82 -12.38
N ASP A 318 -7.46 -16.29 -11.24
CA ASP A 318 -8.79 -16.89 -11.18
C ASP A 318 -9.83 -15.96 -10.55
N PRO A 319 -10.94 -15.64 -11.23
CA PRO A 319 -11.95 -14.70 -10.74
C PRO A 319 -12.70 -15.18 -9.49
N LEU A 320 -12.86 -16.50 -9.27
CA LEU A 320 -13.50 -17.02 -8.06
C LEU A 320 -12.59 -16.84 -6.84
N LEU A 321 -11.30 -17.19 -6.97
CA LEU A 321 -10.32 -16.99 -5.92
C LEU A 321 -10.24 -15.50 -5.57
N ALA A 322 -10.05 -14.65 -6.58
CA ALA A 322 -9.98 -13.20 -6.39
C ALA A 322 -11.24 -12.64 -5.71
N GLY A 323 -12.42 -13.07 -6.16
CA GLY A 323 -13.70 -12.64 -5.59
C GLY A 323 -13.88 -13.05 -4.12
N ARG A 324 -13.54 -14.29 -3.75
CA ARG A 324 -13.64 -14.77 -2.37
C ARG A 324 -12.67 -14.07 -1.42
N MET A 325 -11.44 -13.83 -1.88
CA MET A 325 -10.42 -13.17 -1.07
C MET A 325 -10.72 -11.68 -0.87
N VAL A 326 -11.08 -10.96 -1.96
CA VAL A 326 -11.38 -9.52 -1.88
C VAL A 326 -12.61 -9.23 -1.03
N ALA A 327 -13.65 -10.07 -1.10
CA ALA A 327 -14.87 -9.90 -0.31
C ALA A 327 -14.57 -9.91 1.20
N GLU A 328 -13.72 -10.84 1.65
CA GLU A 328 -13.37 -10.94 3.06
C GLU A 328 -12.38 -9.86 3.50
N GLU A 329 -11.45 -9.46 2.65
CA GLU A 329 -10.57 -8.31 2.93
C GLU A 329 -11.38 -7.02 3.08
N VAL A 330 -12.34 -6.74 2.18
CA VAL A 330 -13.26 -5.58 2.28
C VAL A 330 -14.02 -5.61 3.60
N ARG A 331 -14.61 -6.76 3.99
CA ARG A 331 -15.30 -6.90 5.28
C ARG A 331 -14.38 -6.67 6.48
N GLY A 332 -13.13 -7.09 6.38
CA GLY A 332 -12.12 -6.84 7.41
C GLY A 332 -11.81 -5.35 7.55
N ILE A 333 -11.52 -4.67 6.45
CA ILE A 333 -11.17 -3.24 6.42
C ILE A 333 -12.34 -2.39 6.95
N GLU A 334 -13.54 -2.60 6.40
CA GLU A 334 -14.71 -1.77 6.72
C GLU A 334 -15.29 -2.08 8.09
N GLY A 335 -15.09 -3.31 8.59
CA GLY A 335 -15.43 -3.68 9.96
C GLY A 335 -14.67 -2.90 11.03
N GLU A 336 -13.52 -2.32 10.68
CA GLU A 336 -12.71 -1.44 11.55
C GLU A 336 -13.01 0.06 11.33
N GLY A 337 -14.01 0.40 10.49
CA GLY A 337 -14.44 1.77 10.23
C GLY A 337 -13.59 2.56 9.23
N LEU A 338 -12.82 1.88 8.37
CA LEU A 338 -12.07 2.46 7.27
C LEU A 338 -12.78 2.13 5.95
N VAL A 339 -13.09 3.11 5.11
CA VAL A 339 -13.73 2.87 3.81
C VAL A 339 -12.75 2.17 2.88
N ALA A 340 -13.11 1.00 2.35
CA ALA A 340 -12.33 0.32 1.31
C ALA A 340 -12.64 0.88 -0.08
N THR A 341 -11.62 0.90 -0.97
CA THR A 341 -11.76 1.32 -2.38
C THR A 341 -11.24 0.21 -3.28
N VAL A 342 -12.15 -0.59 -3.84
CA VAL A 342 -11.72 -1.64 -4.78
C VAL A 342 -11.24 -1.02 -6.10
N LYS A 343 -10.12 -1.53 -6.64
CA LYS A 343 -9.44 -0.96 -7.82
C LYS A 343 -8.78 -2.02 -8.71
N HIS A 344 -8.42 -1.70 -9.94
CA HIS A 344 -8.78 -0.53 -10.77
C HIS A 344 -9.88 -0.94 -11.74
N TYR A 345 -11.03 -0.32 -11.66
CA TYR A 345 -12.23 -0.68 -12.41
C TYR A 345 -12.18 -0.07 -13.83
N VAL A 346 -11.97 -0.83 -14.93
CA VAL A 346 -11.72 -2.27 -15.09
C VAL A 346 -10.64 -2.51 -16.17
N ALA A 347 -10.12 -3.74 -16.23
CA ALA A 347 -9.17 -4.21 -17.23
C ALA A 347 -7.80 -3.47 -17.24
N ASN A 348 -7.35 -2.96 -16.11
CA ASN A 348 -5.99 -2.47 -15.92
C ASN A 348 -5.06 -3.65 -15.55
N ASN A 349 -4.58 -4.38 -16.57
CA ASN A 349 -3.87 -5.64 -16.40
C ASN A 349 -2.36 -5.55 -16.69
N TYR A 350 -1.84 -4.35 -16.96
CA TYR A 350 -0.42 -4.04 -17.17
C TYR A 350 -0.16 -2.55 -17.00
N GLU A 351 1.11 -2.16 -16.84
CA GLU A 351 1.51 -0.81 -16.46
C GLU A 351 1.99 0.06 -17.63
N ASN A 352 2.60 -0.56 -18.64
CA ASN A 352 3.12 0.16 -19.80
C ASN A 352 1.97 0.85 -20.55
N ASP A 353 2.13 2.17 -20.79
CA ASP A 353 1.14 3.00 -21.49
C ASP A 353 -0.29 2.95 -20.91
N ARG A 354 -0.45 2.56 -19.64
CA ARG A 354 -1.76 2.38 -18.96
C ARG A 354 -2.69 3.60 -19.06
N THR A 355 -2.13 4.82 -19.20
CA THR A 355 -2.91 6.06 -19.31
C THR A 355 -3.44 6.34 -20.71
N THR A 356 -3.01 5.60 -21.72
CA THR A 356 -3.36 5.82 -23.13
C THR A 356 -3.79 4.57 -23.86
N SER A 357 -3.53 3.39 -23.30
CA SER A 357 -3.90 2.11 -23.91
C SER A 357 -5.42 1.86 -23.83
N SER A 358 -5.89 1.02 -24.76
CA SER A 358 -7.28 0.53 -24.80
C SER A 358 -7.29 -0.99 -24.74
N ALA A 359 -7.96 -1.53 -23.73
CA ALA A 359 -8.29 -2.95 -23.61
C ALA A 359 -9.50 -3.24 -24.51
N GLU A 360 -9.27 -3.94 -25.62
CA GLU A 360 -10.32 -4.36 -26.54
C GLU A 360 -10.85 -5.72 -26.10
N VAL A 361 -11.90 -5.71 -25.30
CA VAL A 361 -12.43 -6.89 -24.61
C VAL A 361 -13.90 -7.12 -24.95
N ASP A 362 -14.22 -8.32 -25.41
CA ASP A 362 -15.61 -8.71 -25.67
C ASP A 362 -16.44 -8.79 -24.39
N ALA A 363 -17.77 -8.66 -24.51
CA ALA A 363 -18.68 -8.69 -23.38
C ALA A 363 -18.56 -9.96 -22.54
N ARG A 364 -18.30 -11.13 -23.16
CA ARG A 364 -18.21 -12.38 -22.43
C ARG A 364 -16.99 -12.46 -21.52
N PRO A 365 -15.73 -12.28 -21.96
CA PRO A 365 -14.58 -12.25 -21.06
C PRO A 365 -14.66 -11.07 -20.06
N LEU A 366 -15.24 -9.93 -20.45
CA LEU A 366 -15.45 -8.83 -19.51
C LEU A 366 -16.29 -9.30 -18.30
N ASN A 367 -17.40 -9.99 -18.54
CA ASN A 367 -18.31 -10.45 -17.50
C ASN A 367 -17.88 -11.73 -16.77
N GLU A 368 -17.16 -12.65 -17.45
CA GLU A 368 -16.78 -13.93 -16.84
C GLU A 368 -15.41 -13.88 -16.13
N ILE A 369 -14.51 -12.95 -16.53
CA ILE A 369 -13.12 -12.89 -16.03
C ILE A 369 -12.83 -11.60 -15.27
N TYR A 370 -13.13 -10.42 -15.85
CA TYR A 370 -12.62 -9.14 -15.34
C TYR A 370 -13.55 -8.44 -14.35
N LEU A 371 -14.83 -8.64 -14.42
CA LEU A 371 -15.83 -8.02 -13.53
C LEU A 371 -16.14 -8.79 -12.24
N PRO A 372 -16.03 -10.14 -12.14
CA PRO A 372 -16.53 -10.88 -10.97
C PRO A 372 -15.86 -10.49 -9.65
N GLY A 373 -14.58 -10.12 -9.65
CA GLY A 373 -13.92 -9.64 -8.43
C GLY A 373 -14.50 -8.32 -7.92
N PHE A 374 -14.88 -7.42 -8.82
CA PHE A 374 -15.55 -6.16 -8.44
C PHE A 374 -16.99 -6.39 -7.97
N GLU A 375 -17.73 -7.29 -8.63
CA GLU A 375 -19.06 -7.72 -8.20
C GLU A 375 -19.01 -8.28 -6.76
N ALA A 376 -18.06 -9.17 -6.47
CA ALA A 376 -17.86 -9.73 -5.13
C ALA A 376 -17.51 -8.66 -4.07
N ALA A 377 -16.73 -7.64 -4.42
CA ALA A 377 -16.45 -6.52 -3.53
C ALA A 377 -17.68 -5.66 -3.26
N VAL A 378 -18.52 -5.43 -4.29
CA VAL A 378 -19.82 -4.74 -4.13
C VAL A 378 -20.77 -5.52 -3.23
N ASP A 379 -20.87 -6.84 -3.42
CA ASP A 379 -21.68 -7.74 -2.57
C ASP A 379 -21.15 -7.77 -1.12
N ALA A 380 -19.85 -7.56 -0.92
CA ALA A 380 -19.25 -7.41 0.40
C ALA A 380 -19.53 -6.05 1.06
N GLY A 381 -20.09 -5.09 0.33
CA GLY A 381 -20.48 -3.77 0.82
C GLY A 381 -19.40 -2.71 0.69
N VAL A 382 -18.45 -2.82 -0.24
CA VAL A 382 -17.38 -1.83 -0.46
C VAL A 382 -17.93 -0.42 -0.64
N GLY A 383 -17.34 0.55 0.07
CA GLY A 383 -17.80 1.94 0.08
C GLY A 383 -17.36 2.77 -1.10
N SER A 384 -16.26 2.42 -1.76
CA SER A 384 -15.73 3.15 -2.89
C SER A 384 -15.16 2.25 -3.98
N VAL A 385 -15.15 2.76 -5.21
CA VAL A 385 -14.53 2.14 -6.38
C VAL A 385 -13.62 3.15 -7.05
N MET A 386 -12.41 2.74 -7.42
CA MET A 386 -11.50 3.56 -8.22
C MET A 386 -11.54 3.11 -9.67
N CYS A 387 -11.95 4.00 -10.58
CA CYS A 387 -11.92 3.72 -12.02
C CYS A 387 -10.50 3.77 -12.56
N ALA A 388 -10.22 2.94 -13.56
CA ALA A 388 -8.88 2.72 -14.11
C ALA A 388 -8.44 3.82 -15.09
N TYR A 389 -7.12 3.90 -15.33
CA TYR A 389 -6.52 4.81 -16.31
C TYR A 389 -6.89 4.50 -17.76
N ASN A 390 -6.95 3.21 -18.10
CA ASN A 390 -7.06 2.72 -19.46
C ASN A 390 -8.45 2.93 -20.05
N ARG A 391 -8.50 2.83 -21.38
CA ARG A 391 -9.76 2.69 -22.09
C ARG A 391 -10.21 1.23 -22.09
N VAL A 392 -11.51 1.05 -22.15
CA VAL A 392 -12.15 -0.23 -22.47
C VAL A 392 -12.97 -0.03 -23.74
N ASN A 393 -12.64 -0.76 -24.80
CA ASN A 393 -13.28 -0.65 -26.11
C ASN A 393 -13.32 0.80 -26.64
N GLY A 394 -12.18 1.52 -26.48
CA GLY A 394 -12.00 2.88 -26.94
C GLY A 394 -12.48 3.99 -26.00
N VAL A 395 -13.26 3.68 -24.96
CA VAL A 395 -13.79 4.65 -23.97
C VAL A 395 -13.00 4.58 -22.68
N TYR A 396 -12.56 5.71 -22.13
CA TYR A 396 -11.87 5.73 -20.84
C TYR A 396 -12.76 5.18 -19.72
N SER A 397 -12.21 4.34 -18.85
CA SER A 397 -12.97 3.69 -17.77
C SER A 397 -13.67 4.70 -16.87
N CYS A 398 -13.02 5.83 -16.54
CA CYS A 398 -13.59 6.90 -15.73
C CYS A 398 -14.60 7.80 -16.47
N ASP A 399 -14.85 7.55 -17.75
CA ASP A 399 -15.77 8.33 -18.62
C ASP A 399 -16.85 7.44 -19.27
N SER A 400 -16.95 6.19 -18.88
CA SER A 400 -17.82 5.19 -19.49
C SER A 400 -19.15 5.07 -18.75
N GLN A 401 -20.24 5.49 -19.42
CA GLN A 401 -21.61 5.29 -18.96
C GLN A 401 -21.90 3.80 -18.71
N GLU A 402 -21.50 2.93 -19.65
CA GLU A 402 -21.73 1.49 -19.55
C GLU A 402 -21.07 0.90 -18.30
N LEU A 403 -19.80 1.24 -18.04
CA LEU A 403 -19.08 0.69 -16.90
C LEU A 403 -19.60 1.26 -15.57
N LEU A 404 -19.73 2.58 -15.46
CA LEU A 404 -19.97 3.25 -14.18
C LEU A 404 -21.44 3.26 -13.75
N ASN A 405 -22.38 3.38 -14.68
CA ASN A 405 -23.80 3.34 -14.37
C ASN A 405 -24.41 1.99 -14.69
N ASP A 406 -24.42 1.56 -15.96
CA ASP A 406 -25.23 0.41 -16.38
C ASP A 406 -24.75 -0.91 -15.73
N ILE A 407 -23.42 -1.09 -15.58
CA ILE A 407 -22.86 -2.29 -14.95
C ILE A 407 -22.71 -2.11 -13.44
N LEU A 408 -21.91 -1.12 -13.00
CA LEU A 408 -21.51 -1.00 -11.60
C LEU A 408 -22.71 -0.65 -10.71
N ARG A 409 -23.56 0.32 -11.13
CA ARG A 409 -24.67 0.79 -10.30
C ARG A 409 -25.94 0.00 -10.54
N ASP A 410 -26.39 -0.09 -11.80
CA ASP A 410 -27.70 -0.66 -12.09
C ASP A 410 -27.68 -2.18 -11.96
N ARG A 411 -26.61 -2.84 -12.43
CA ARG A 411 -26.55 -4.30 -12.40
C ARG A 411 -25.96 -4.85 -11.10
N PHE A 412 -24.87 -4.27 -10.56
CA PHE A 412 -24.26 -4.74 -9.31
C PHE A 412 -24.88 -4.08 -8.07
N GLY A 413 -25.65 -3.00 -8.23
CA GLY A 413 -26.30 -2.32 -7.10
C GLY A 413 -25.34 -1.50 -6.25
N PHE A 414 -24.21 -1.04 -6.80
CA PHE A 414 -23.21 -0.28 -6.05
C PHE A 414 -23.77 1.06 -5.54
N ALA A 415 -23.83 1.22 -4.24
CA ALA A 415 -24.38 2.40 -3.56
C ALA A 415 -23.33 3.41 -3.09
N GLY A 416 -22.05 3.08 -3.20
CA GLY A 416 -20.93 3.96 -2.81
C GLY A 416 -20.57 5.00 -3.87
N TRP A 417 -19.42 5.63 -3.73
CA TRP A 417 -18.92 6.60 -4.72
C TRP A 417 -17.80 6.03 -5.60
N VAL A 418 -17.67 6.57 -6.82
CA VAL A 418 -16.59 6.27 -7.74
C VAL A 418 -15.62 7.44 -7.76
N MET A 419 -14.33 7.15 -7.48
CA MET A 419 -13.25 8.10 -7.66
C MET A 419 -12.39 7.73 -8.86
N THR A 420 -11.67 8.72 -9.42
CA THR A 420 -10.65 8.45 -10.42
C THR A 420 -9.40 7.85 -9.78
N ASP A 421 -8.66 7.04 -10.53
CA ASP A 421 -7.22 6.95 -10.31
C ASP A 421 -6.59 8.35 -10.55
N TRP A 422 -5.35 8.57 -10.07
CA TRP A 422 -4.72 9.90 -10.04
C TRP A 422 -4.57 10.49 -11.44
N PHE A 423 -5.28 11.61 -11.71
CA PHE A 423 -5.32 12.31 -13.01
C PHE A 423 -6.08 11.56 -14.11
N ALA A 424 -6.88 10.55 -13.82
CA ALA A 424 -7.61 9.76 -14.82
C ALA A 424 -8.94 10.38 -15.28
N ARG A 425 -9.23 11.62 -14.94
CA ARG A 425 -10.39 12.35 -15.46
C ARG A 425 -10.11 12.88 -16.88
N HIS A 426 -11.08 12.75 -17.78
CA HIS A 426 -10.96 13.17 -19.16
C HIS A 426 -11.97 14.26 -19.56
N THR A 427 -13.21 14.20 -19.10
CA THR A 427 -14.25 15.19 -19.43
C THR A 427 -15.03 15.66 -18.21
N VAL A 428 -15.69 16.83 -18.29
CA VAL A 428 -16.61 17.30 -17.25
C VAL A 428 -17.85 16.42 -17.18
N GLY A 429 -18.32 15.93 -18.31
CA GLY A 429 -19.47 15.05 -18.44
C GLY A 429 -19.31 13.67 -17.76
N SER A 430 -18.11 13.31 -17.28
CA SER A 430 -17.88 12.10 -16.49
C SER A 430 -18.76 12.06 -15.21
N LEU A 431 -19.09 13.24 -14.64
CA LEU A 431 -19.96 13.35 -13.48
C LEU A 431 -21.36 12.78 -13.75
N GLU A 432 -21.97 13.07 -14.91
CA GLU A 432 -23.26 12.52 -15.30
C GLU A 432 -23.20 11.04 -15.66
N ARG A 433 -22.01 10.55 -16.06
CA ARG A 433 -21.78 9.14 -16.41
C ARG A 433 -21.42 8.26 -15.21
N GLY A 434 -21.48 8.83 -13.98
CA GLY A 434 -21.36 8.06 -12.74
C GLY A 434 -20.03 8.20 -12.00
N LEU A 435 -19.11 9.05 -12.47
CA LEU A 435 -17.93 9.45 -11.72
C LEU A 435 -18.35 10.48 -10.66
N ASP A 436 -17.97 10.27 -9.41
CA ASP A 436 -18.35 11.16 -8.31
C ASP A 436 -17.19 12.05 -7.82
N GLN A 437 -15.93 11.62 -8.01
CA GLN A 437 -14.79 12.33 -7.42
C GLN A 437 -13.53 12.25 -8.29
N GLU A 438 -12.90 13.40 -8.51
CA GLU A 438 -11.62 13.52 -9.20
C GLU A 438 -10.45 13.52 -8.21
N MET A 439 -9.47 12.66 -8.40
CA MET A 439 -8.26 12.62 -7.58
C MET A 439 -6.99 12.87 -8.43
N PRO A 440 -5.95 13.49 -7.88
CA PRO A 440 -5.85 14.09 -6.56
C PRO A 440 -6.43 15.52 -6.50
N GLY A 441 -7.05 16.02 -7.56
CA GLY A 441 -7.49 17.41 -7.69
C GLY A 441 -6.34 18.39 -7.85
N GLY A 442 -6.58 19.66 -7.52
CA GLY A 442 -5.55 20.68 -7.35
C GLY A 442 -4.62 20.93 -8.51
N GLY A 443 -5.11 21.74 -9.40
CA GLY A 443 -4.61 22.43 -10.53
C GLY A 443 -3.13 22.61 -10.83
N ARG A 444 -2.84 23.20 -11.98
CA ARG A 444 -1.60 23.84 -12.52
C ARG A 444 -0.23 23.18 -12.29
N MET A 445 0.00 22.32 -11.31
CA MET A 445 1.34 21.80 -10.98
C MET A 445 1.79 20.63 -11.87
N PHE A 446 0.88 19.98 -12.60
CA PHE A 446 1.15 18.75 -13.35
C PHE A 446 0.90 18.84 -14.85
N GLY A 447 1.36 19.91 -15.51
CA GLY A 447 1.56 19.91 -16.96
C GLY A 447 0.34 19.61 -17.86
N GLY A 448 -0.86 20.02 -17.45
CA GLY A 448 -1.89 20.40 -18.41
C GLY A 448 -2.51 19.34 -19.31
N ARG A 449 -2.72 18.12 -18.88
CA ARG A 449 -3.65 17.23 -19.56
C ARG A 449 -5.00 17.24 -18.83
N GLY A 450 -5.95 18.02 -19.38
CA GLY A 450 -7.28 18.24 -18.83
C GLY A 450 -7.27 19.27 -17.69
N GLN A 451 -8.17 20.25 -17.74
CA GLN A 451 -8.38 21.17 -16.59
C GLN A 451 -9.05 20.38 -15.48
N PRO A 452 -8.51 20.32 -14.25
CA PRO A 452 -9.20 19.65 -13.15
C PRO A 452 -10.52 20.35 -12.85
N TRP A 453 -11.49 19.62 -12.29
CA TRP A 453 -12.75 20.21 -11.83
C TRP A 453 -12.54 21.42 -10.91
N ALA A 454 -11.47 21.40 -10.10
CA ALA A 454 -11.04 22.52 -9.28
C ALA A 454 -10.62 23.79 -10.06
N ALA A 455 -10.32 23.69 -11.35
CA ALA A 455 -9.87 24.84 -12.17
C ALA A 455 -11.00 25.71 -12.71
N GLY A 456 -12.24 25.42 -12.32
CA GLY A 456 -13.43 26.23 -12.69
C GLY A 456 -14.24 25.70 -13.87
N GLU A 457 -13.74 24.70 -14.62
CA GLU A 457 -14.47 24.12 -15.74
C GLU A 457 -15.82 23.52 -15.30
N LEU A 458 -15.84 22.79 -14.17
CA LEU A 458 -17.06 22.22 -13.60
C LEU A 458 -18.04 23.33 -13.16
N VAL A 459 -17.55 24.38 -12.52
CA VAL A 459 -18.36 25.54 -12.11
C VAL A 459 -19.02 26.23 -13.29
N ASP A 460 -18.24 26.44 -14.38
CA ASP A 460 -18.74 27.06 -15.60
C ASP A 460 -19.78 26.19 -16.30
N SER A 461 -19.57 24.87 -16.33
CA SER A 461 -20.53 23.91 -16.90
C SER A 461 -21.82 23.79 -16.08
N ILE A 462 -21.75 23.95 -14.75
CA ILE A 462 -22.94 24.03 -13.91
C ILE A 462 -23.72 25.35 -14.16
N ARG A 463 -23.00 26.47 -14.28
CA ARG A 463 -23.62 27.77 -14.53
C ARG A 463 -24.26 27.88 -15.92
N SER A 464 -23.66 27.25 -16.93
CA SER A 464 -24.22 27.16 -18.27
C SER A 464 -25.43 26.21 -18.36
N GLY A 465 -25.56 25.29 -17.39
CA GLY A 465 -26.57 24.23 -17.36
C GLY A 465 -26.17 22.98 -18.16
N ASP A 466 -24.90 22.89 -18.60
CA ASP A 466 -24.34 21.70 -19.28
C ASP A 466 -24.19 20.53 -18.29
N VAL A 467 -23.95 20.81 -17.02
CA VAL A 467 -23.98 19.85 -15.92
C VAL A 467 -25.09 20.22 -14.94
N PRO A 468 -26.08 19.35 -14.73
CA PRO A 468 -27.19 19.65 -13.81
C PRO A 468 -26.74 19.58 -12.35
N MET A 469 -27.24 20.51 -11.50
CA MET A 469 -27.00 20.47 -10.06
C MET A 469 -27.34 19.13 -9.41
N ALA A 470 -28.36 18.44 -9.94
CA ALA A 470 -28.74 17.12 -9.44
C ALA A 470 -27.60 16.07 -9.53
N ALA A 471 -26.70 16.17 -10.52
CA ALA A 471 -25.54 15.30 -10.63
C ALA A 471 -24.51 15.62 -9.52
N VAL A 472 -24.30 16.90 -9.22
CA VAL A 472 -23.45 17.34 -8.09
C VAL A 472 -24.01 16.84 -6.77
N ASP A 473 -25.31 17.07 -6.54
CA ASP A 473 -25.98 16.65 -5.31
C ASP A 473 -25.93 15.14 -5.12
N LEU A 474 -26.12 14.38 -6.19
CA LEU A 474 -26.04 12.91 -6.16
C LEU A 474 -24.63 12.42 -5.79
N ALA A 475 -23.57 13.00 -6.37
CA ALA A 475 -22.20 12.62 -6.09
C ALA A 475 -21.82 12.93 -4.62
N VAL A 476 -22.18 14.12 -4.13
CA VAL A 476 -21.96 14.50 -2.72
C VAL A 476 -22.75 13.58 -1.78
N THR A 477 -24.01 13.28 -2.09
CA THR A 477 -24.84 12.37 -1.29
C THR A 477 -24.22 10.97 -1.17
N ARG A 478 -23.63 10.44 -2.24
CA ARG A 478 -22.96 9.13 -2.23
C ARG A 478 -21.77 9.12 -1.28
N ILE A 479 -20.97 10.18 -1.28
CA ILE A 479 -19.82 10.33 -0.37
C ILE A 479 -20.30 10.47 1.07
N LEU A 480 -21.24 11.39 1.34
CA LEU A 480 -21.80 11.62 2.67
C LEU A 480 -22.45 10.36 3.25
N ARG A 481 -23.14 9.56 2.43
CA ARG A 481 -23.72 8.28 2.85
C ARG A 481 -22.68 7.29 3.36
N GLN A 482 -21.51 7.22 2.71
CA GLN A 482 -20.45 6.36 3.19
C GLN A 482 -19.78 6.92 4.44
N MET A 483 -19.64 8.24 4.55
CA MET A 483 -19.18 8.88 5.77
C MET A 483 -20.11 8.59 6.95
N ASP A 484 -21.42 8.65 6.72
CA ASP A 484 -22.44 8.32 7.72
C ASP A 484 -22.35 6.84 8.13
N ARG A 485 -22.34 5.93 7.15
CA ARG A 485 -22.21 4.48 7.37
C ARG A 485 -20.97 4.13 8.22
N MET A 486 -19.87 4.87 8.08
CA MET A 486 -18.62 4.68 8.84
C MET A 486 -18.60 5.44 10.17
N GLY A 487 -19.72 6.07 10.57
CA GLY A 487 -19.80 6.83 11.81
C GLY A 487 -18.95 8.11 11.84
N LEU A 488 -18.56 8.62 10.67
CA LEU A 488 -17.77 9.84 10.58
C LEU A 488 -18.61 11.09 10.80
N LEU A 489 -19.92 11.05 10.50
CA LEU A 489 -20.80 12.20 10.60
C LEU A 489 -21.47 12.34 11.97
N ASP A 490 -21.72 11.22 12.65
CA ASP A 490 -22.31 11.21 14.01
C ASP A 490 -21.24 11.24 15.12
N GLY A 491 -19.95 11.14 14.73
CA GLY A 491 -18.82 11.14 15.65
C GLY A 491 -18.53 9.79 16.33
N SER A 492 -19.28 8.73 16.02
CA SER A 492 -19.04 7.39 16.60
C SER A 492 -17.69 6.81 16.19
N ALA A 493 -17.20 7.13 14.98
CA ALA A 493 -15.86 6.77 14.51
C ALA A 493 -14.74 7.69 15.03
N SER A 494 -15.02 8.65 15.87
CA SER A 494 -13.98 9.54 16.45
C SER A 494 -13.12 8.84 17.50
N ILE A 495 -13.60 7.71 18.06
CA ILE A 495 -12.76 6.82 18.84
C ILE A 495 -11.80 6.12 17.89
N ARG A 496 -10.53 6.50 17.93
CA ARG A 496 -9.51 5.88 17.11
C ARG A 496 -8.85 4.74 17.90
N PRO A 497 -8.76 3.53 17.35
CA PRO A 497 -8.04 2.45 18.01
C PRO A 497 -6.57 2.83 18.16
N GLY A 498 -5.91 2.31 19.18
CA GLY A 498 -4.45 2.36 19.23
C GLY A 498 -3.82 1.42 18.21
N MET A 499 -2.56 1.66 17.90
CA MET A 499 -1.74 0.69 17.17
C MET A 499 -1.62 -0.60 18.00
N GLU A 500 -1.73 -1.74 17.32
CA GLU A 500 -1.49 -3.08 17.91
C GLU A 500 -0.37 -3.81 17.15
N PRO A 501 0.89 -3.38 17.30
CA PRO A 501 2.00 -3.91 16.50
C PRO A 501 2.18 -5.43 16.61
N GLU A 502 1.93 -6.00 17.78
CA GLU A 502 2.06 -7.45 18.01
C GLU A 502 0.99 -8.25 17.26
N ALA A 503 -0.25 -7.74 17.22
CA ALA A 503 -1.32 -8.35 16.43
C ALA A 503 -1.03 -8.26 14.93
N GLY A 504 -0.57 -7.10 14.47
CA GLY A 504 -0.12 -6.91 13.07
C GLY A 504 1.02 -7.85 12.70
N GLN A 505 2.04 -7.99 13.56
CA GLN A 505 3.16 -8.92 13.36
C GLN A 505 2.69 -10.37 13.26
N ALA A 506 1.76 -10.78 14.12
CA ALA A 506 1.22 -12.14 14.09
C ALA A 506 0.52 -12.43 12.76
N VAL A 507 -0.32 -11.52 12.27
CA VAL A 507 -1.00 -11.66 10.97
C VAL A 507 0.00 -11.64 9.81
N ALA A 508 1.00 -10.75 9.84
CA ALA A 508 2.04 -10.70 8.81
C ALA A 508 2.79 -12.04 8.71
N ARG A 509 3.16 -12.63 9.85
CA ARG A 509 3.81 -13.94 9.90
C ARG A 509 2.88 -15.06 9.44
N ASP A 510 1.62 -15.07 9.90
CA ASP A 510 0.65 -16.10 9.53
C ASP A 510 0.42 -16.12 8.00
N VAL A 511 0.28 -14.94 7.38
CA VAL A 511 0.12 -14.81 5.92
C VAL A 511 1.38 -15.27 5.18
N ALA A 512 2.57 -14.87 5.65
CA ALA A 512 3.83 -15.27 5.03
C ALA A 512 4.03 -16.80 5.06
N ILE A 513 3.66 -17.46 6.14
CA ILE A 513 3.71 -18.92 6.28
C ILE A 513 2.63 -19.59 5.43
N ALA A 514 1.37 -19.12 5.54
CA ALA A 514 0.25 -19.74 4.85
C ALA A 514 0.33 -19.56 3.32
N GLY A 515 0.92 -18.46 2.86
CA GLY A 515 1.15 -18.15 1.44
C GLY A 515 2.44 -18.74 0.87
N ALA A 516 3.33 -19.31 1.70
CA ALA A 516 4.55 -19.95 1.24
C ALA A 516 4.23 -21.22 0.43
N VAL A 517 4.67 -21.27 -0.83
CA VAL A 517 4.39 -22.37 -1.76
C VAL A 517 5.64 -23.21 -1.98
N LEU A 518 5.63 -24.45 -1.54
CA LEU A 518 6.69 -25.40 -1.80
C LEU A 518 6.51 -25.97 -3.23
N LEU A 519 7.32 -25.48 -4.17
CA LEU A 519 7.22 -25.83 -5.59
C LEU A 519 7.86 -27.18 -5.89
N LYS A 520 9.00 -27.47 -5.24
CA LYS A 520 9.79 -28.69 -5.43
C LYS A 520 10.44 -29.10 -4.11
N ASN A 521 10.51 -30.41 -3.80
CA ASN A 521 11.24 -30.95 -2.66
C ASN A 521 11.69 -32.39 -2.90
N GLU A 522 12.87 -32.56 -3.48
CA GLU A 522 13.44 -33.86 -3.80
C GLU A 522 14.41 -34.33 -2.71
N GLY A 523 14.41 -35.64 -2.48
CA GLY A 523 15.34 -36.26 -1.53
C GLY A 523 15.17 -35.78 -0.08
N GLY A 524 14.03 -35.16 0.27
CA GLY A 524 13.80 -34.59 1.60
C GLY A 524 14.80 -33.48 1.93
N ALA A 525 15.09 -32.60 0.97
CA ALA A 525 15.97 -31.44 1.17
C ALA A 525 15.39 -30.47 2.20
N LEU A 526 14.09 -30.36 2.27
CA LEU A 526 13.32 -29.63 3.28
C LEU A 526 12.40 -30.60 4.05
N PRO A 527 12.19 -30.36 5.35
CA PRO A 527 12.84 -29.34 6.18
C PRO A 527 14.31 -29.66 6.48
N VAL A 528 15.11 -28.61 6.69
CA VAL A 528 16.49 -28.73 7.16
C VAL A 528 16.46 -29.12 8.64
N ALA A 529 17.17 -30.18 9.03
CA ALA A 529 17.24 -30.54 10.45
C ALA A 529 17.96 -29.44 11.24
N ALA A 530 17.43 -29.09 12.43
CA ALA A 530 18.01 -28.05 13.27
C ALA A 530 19.49 -28.35 13.62
N THR A 531 19.85 -29.63 13.74
CA THR A 531 21.25 -30.07 13.96
C THR A 531 22.20 -29.78 12.79
N ASP A 532 21.66 -29.61 11.59
CA ASP A 532 22.41 -29.32 10.38
C ASP A 532 22.59 -27.81 10.15
N LEU A 533 21.87 -26.96 10.90
CA LEU A 533 21.87 -25.51 10.74
C LEU A 533 23.29 -24.89 10.79
N PRO A 534 24.24 -25.34 11.65
CA PRO A 534 25.60 -24.84 11.62
C PRO A 534 26.38 -25.14 10.31
N SER A 535 25.87 -26.05 9.50
CA SER A 535 26.46 -26.43 8.20
C SER A 535 25.63 -25.88 7.02
N VAL A 536 24.79 -24.87 7.25
CA VAL A 536 24.02 -24.18 6.22
C VAL A 536 24.75 -22.91 5.82
N VAL A 537 24.86 -22.67 4.51
CA VAL A 537 25.23 -21.35 3.97
C VAL A 537 23.99 -20.70 3.37
N VAL A 538 23.80 -19.40 3.66
CA VAL A 538 22.74 -18.58 3.06
C VAL A 538 23.38 -17.64 2.04
N ILE A 539 22.88 -17.66 0.81
CA ILE A 539 23.48 -16.95 -0.33
C ILE A 539 22.44 -16.00 -0.93
N GLY A 540 22.83 -14.77 -1.14
CA GLY A 540 22.00 -13.74 -1.74
C GLY A 540 21.84 -12.50 -0.85
N PRO A 541 21.68 -11.32 -1.45
CA PRO A 541 21.61 -10.06 -0.71
C PRO A 541 20.36 -9.95 0.14
N THR A 542 19.21 -10.45 -0.34
CA THR A 542 17.92 -10.36 0.36
C THR A 542 17.85 -11.25 1.60
N ALA A 543 18.82 -12.13 1.80
CA ALA A 543 18.98 -12.85 3.05
C ALA A 543 19.24 -11.93 4.25
N LYS A 544 19.95 -10.82 4.01
CA LYS A 544 20.33 -9.82 5.01
C LYS A 544 19.56 -8.50 4.85
N TYR A 545 19.24 -8.12 3.61
CA TYR A 545 18.51 -6.91 3.26
C TYR A 545 17.13 -7.30 2.70
N PRO A 546 16.15 -7.57 3.57
CA PRO A 546 14.91 -8.22 3.15
C PRO A 546 14.06 -7.33 2.24
N ILE A 547 13.48 -7.93 1.19
CA ILE A 547 12.37 -7.32 0.46
C ILE A 547 11.12 -7.50 1.32
N VAL A 548 10.48 -6.40 1.65
CA VAL A 548 9.25 -6.38 2.44
C VAL A 548 8.03 -6.44 1.52
N GLY A 549 8.02 -5.61 0.48
CA GLY A 549 6.90 -5.50 -0.48
C GLY A 549 7.37 -4.99 -1.83
N GLY A 550 6.45 -4.85 -2.78
CA GLY A 550 6.71 -4.25 -4.08
C GLY A 550 6.91 -2.74 -4.04
N GLY A 551 7.26 -2.17 -5.19
CA GLY A 551 7.45 -0.73 -5.36
C GLY A 551 6.15 0.00 -5.71
N GLY A 552 6.20 1.34 -5.73
CA GLY A 552 5.08 2.18 -6.10
C GLY A 552 4.24 2.68 -4.94
N SER A 553 2.98 2.96 -5.20
CA SER A 553 2.01 3.44 -4.20
C SER A 553 1.76 2.42 -3.08
N SER A 554 1.98 1.14 -3.34
CA SER A 554 1.80 0.05 -2.37
C SER A 554 2.92 -0.08 -1.33
N ARG A 555 4.03 0.65 -1.46
CA ARG A 555 5.20 0.51 -0.58
C ARG A 555 4.94 1.05 0.81
N VAL A 556 4.96 0.18 1.81
CA VAL A 556 4.78 0.52 3.24
C VAL A 556 6.13 0.72 3.91
N ALA A 557 6.26 1.73 4.77
CA ALA A 557 7.38 1.85 5.70
C ALA A 557 7.14 0.91 6.88
N PRO A 558 7.93 -0.17 7.07
CA PRO A 558 7.65 -1.17 8.08
C PRO A 558 7.97 -0.67 9.48
N LEU A 559 7.22 -1.13 10.49
CA LEU A 559 7.54 -0.93 11.90
C LEU A 559 8.87 -1.59 12.29
N ARG A 560 9.15 -2.74 11.69
CA ARG A 560 10.39 -3.49 11.80
C ARG A 560 10.58 -4.38 10.56
N THR A 561 11.77 -4.93 10.40
CA THR A 561 12.04 -5.98 9.41
C THR A 561 12.82 -7.10 10.07
N VAL A 562 12.52 -8.33 9.71
CA VAL A 562 13.29 -9.50 10.14
C VAL A 562 13.93 -10.13 8.91
N SER A 563 15.27 -10.15 8.86
CA SER A 563 16.00 -10.83 7.81
C SER A 563 16.07 -12.33 8.05
N LEU A 564 16.26 -13.13 6.99
CA LEU A 564 16.47 -14.57 7.15
C LEU A 564 17.72 -14.87 7.99
N VAL A 565 18.80 -14.10 7.79
CA VAL A 565 20.04 -14.24 8.57
C VAL A 565 19.77 -14.03 10.05
N ASP A 566 19.02 -12.96 10.41
CA ASP A 566 18.71 -12.68 11.82
C ASP A 566 17.83 -13.76 12.45
N ALA A 567 16.81 -14.22 11.70
CA ALA A 567 15.90 -15.29 12.16
C ALA A 567 16.62 -16.62 12.38
N LEU A 568 17.56 -16.99 11.53
CA LEU A 568 18.39 -18.17 11.69
C LEU A 568 19.43 -17.99 12.82
N GLN A 569 20.06 -16.81 12.92
CA GLN A 569 20.98 -16.49 14.00
C GLN A 569 20.32 -16.61 15.38
N GLN A 570 19.08 -16.16 15.51
CA GLN A 570 18.31 -16.30 16.77
C GLN A 570 18.13 -17.77 17.16
N ARG A 571 17.91 -18.66 16.20
CA ARG A 571 17.75 -20.10 16.42
C ARG A 571 19.06 -20.82 16.73
N MET A 572 20.16 -20.33 16.19
CA MET A 572 21.50 -20.85 16.48
C MET A 572 22.04 -20.41 17.84
N GLY A 573 21.54 -19.30 18.38
CA GLY A 573 22.04 -18.70 19.62
C GLY A 573 23.30 -17.85 19.43
N ALA A 574 23.81 -17.29 20.52
CA ALA A 574 24.90 -16.33 20.52
C ALA A 574 26.30 -16.94 20.22
N ASP A 575 26.47 -18.25 20.45
CA ASP A 575 27.77 -18.93 20.34
C ASP A 575 28.10 -19.45 18.93
N ALA A 576 27.18 -19.31 17.99
CA ALA A 576 27.32 -19.68 16.59
C ALA A 576 27.02 -18.52 15.65
N THR A 577 27.49 -18.58 14.41
CA THR A 577 27.29 -17.55 13.41
C THR A 577 26.70 -18.15 12.14
N VAL A 578 25.65 -17.52 11.61
CA VAL A 578 25.08 -17.89 10.31
C VAL A 578 26.09 -17.53 9.21
N HIS A 579 26.48 -18.53 8.40
CA HIS A 579 27.34 -18.29 7.26
C HIS A 579 26.51 -17.66 6.13
N HIS A 580 26.78 -16.38 5.84
CA HIS A 580 26.11 -15.62 4.79
C HIS A 580 27.11 -15.08 3.76
N VAL A 581 26.77 -15.24 2.46
CA VAL A 581 27.55 -14.75 1.32
C VAL A 581 26.61 -14.02 0.35
N LEU A 582 27.00 -12.81 -0.09
CA LEU A 582 26.16 -12.01 -1.00
C LEU A 582 25.95 -12.68 -2.37
N GLY A 583 26.99 -13.27 -2.96
CA GLY A 583 26.95 -13.93 -4.28
C GLY A 583 26.85 -12.97 -5.47
N ILE A 584 26.24 -11.82 -5.29
CA ILE A 584 26.17 -10.71 -6.25
C ILE A 584 26.57 -9.41 -5.56
N ASP A 585 27.12 -8.47 -6.34
CA ASP A 585 27.56 -7.16 -5.85
C ASP A 585 26.40 -6.14 -5.98
N LEU A 586 25.78 -5.79 -4.87
CA LEU A 586 24.70 -4.80 -4.85
C LEU A 586 25.20 -3.40 -5.17
N ASP A 587 26.32 -3.00 -4.59
CA ASP A 587 26.76 -1.61 -4.64
C ASP A 587 27.52 -1.30 -5.94
N GLY A 588 28.29 -2.25 -6.44
CA GLY A 588 29.22 -2.00 -7.52
C GLY A 588 30.39 -1.12 -7.07
N VAL A 589 31.11 -0.55 -8.01
CA VAL A 589 32.12 0.47 -7.80
C VAL A 589 31.83 1.66 -8.70
N ALA A 590 32.06 2.87 -8.22
CA ALA A 590 31.92 4.06 -9.06
C ALA A 590 32.75 3.88 -10.34
N VAL A 591 32.19 4.25 -11.49
CA VAL A 591 32.88 4.17 -12.77
C VAL A 591 34.13 5.07 -12.70
N PRO A 592 35.33 4.51 -12.89
CA PRO A 592 36.55 5.29 -12.71
C PRO A 592 36.72 6.36 -13.80
N THR A 593 37.36 7.45 -13.46
CA THR A 593 37.64 8.56 -14.35
C THR A 593 38.29 8.13 -15.69
N SER A 594 39.14 7.10 -15.65
CA SER A 594 39.80 6.56 -16.85
C SER A 594 38.86 5.88 -17.86
N ALA A 595 37.66 5.52 -17.42
CA ALA A 595 36.62 4.90 -18.26
C ALA A 595 35.64 5.93 -18.86
N LEU A 596 35.78 7.19 -18.49
CA LEU A 596 34.85 8.26 -18.90
C LEU A 596 35.59 9.32 -19.72
N ALA A 597 34.96 9.82 -20.78
CA ALA A 597 35.45 10.95 -21.56
C ALA A 597 34.34 11.92 -21.95
N PRO A 598 34.58 13.23 -21.94
CA PRO A 598 33.59 14.23 -22.39
C PRO A 598 33.34 14.12 -23.89
N PRO A 599 32.18 14.66 -24.41
CA PRO A 599 31.84 14.58 -25.84
C PRO A 599 32.85 15.27 -26.74
N GLU A 600 33.42 16.40 -26.28
CA GLU A 600 34.39 17.20 -27.02
C GLU A 600 35.60 17.51 -26.10
N GLY A 601 36.78 17.47 -26.65
CA GLY A 601 38.03 17.83 -25.96
C GLY A 601 38.89 16.61 -25.54
N SER A 602 40.05 16.91 -24.95
CA SER A 602 40.94 15.90 -24.39
C SER A 602 40.79 15.88 -22.87
N GLY A 603 40.58 14.72 -22.31
CA GLY A 603 40.47 14.53 -20.86
C GLY A 603 39.56 13.38 -20.50
N ASN A 604 39.46 13.14 -19.20
CA ASN A 604 38.59 12.10 -18.63
C ASN A 604 37.45 12.75 -17.87
N GLY A 605 36.31 12.05 -17.78
CA GLY A 605 35.11 12.49 -17.07
C GLY A 605 33.92 12.73 -17.98
N LEU A 606 32.79 13.19 -17.43
CA LEU A 606 31.59 13.51 -18.14
C LEU A 606 31.31 15.02 -18.09
N GLN A 607 30.87 15.58 -19.22
CA GLN A 607 30.48 16.99 -19.26
C GLN A 607 29.12 17.17 -18.60
N ARG A 608 29.09 17.93 -17.49
CA ARG A 608 27.88 18.35 -16.83
C ARG A 608 27.37 19.66 -17.40
N THR A 609 26.09 19.68 -17.77
CA THR A 609 25.31 20.87 -18.05
C THR A 609 24.22 21.01 -17.01
N ALA A 610 24.27 22.05 -16.20
CA ALA A 610 23.26 22.38 -15.22
C ALA A 610 22.23 23.35 -15.80
N ALA A 611 21.05 23.44 -15.21
CA ALA A 611 20.02 24.40 -15.61
C ALA A 611 20.51 25.87 -15.56
N PHE A 612 21.49 26.14 -14.68
CA PHE A 612 22.13 27.44 -14.53
C PHE A 612 23.65 27.24 -14.36
N GLY A 613 24.45 27.93 -15.13
CA GLY A 613 25.91 27.91 -15.09
C GLY A 613 26.57 27.39 -16.38
N ASP A 614 27.88 27.54 -16.46
CA ASP A 614 28.66 27.07 -17.61
C ASP A 614 28.86 25.55 -17.51
N PRO A 615 28.97 24.84 -18.66
CA PRO A 615 29.32 23.43 -18.69
C PRO A 615 30.66 23.17 -17.99
N GLN A 616 30.70 22.11 -17.19
CA GLN A 616 31.91 21.67 -16.49
C GLN A 616 32.16 20.18 -16.68
N VAL A 617 33.39 19.72 -16.55
CA VAL A 617 33.72 18.29 -16.61
C VAL A 617 33.87 17.75 -15.20
N ASP A 618 33.05 16.80 -14.83
CA ASP A 618 33.15 16.05 -13.59
C ASP A 618 33.98 14.78 -13.85
N ALA A 619 35.02 14.59 -13.06
CA ALA A 619 35.94 13.47 -13.24
C ALA A 619 35.26 12.10 -13.06
N THR A 620 34.31 12.02 -12.13
CA THR A 620 33.47 10.86 -11.85
C THR A 620 32.03 11.35 -11.61
N LEU A 621 31.06 10.48 -11.75
CA LEU A 621 29.71 10.75 -11.30
C LEU A 621 29.48 10.01 -9.98
N ASP A 622 29.95 10.59 -8.88
CA ASP A 622 29.77 10.11 -7.52
C ASP A 622 29.61 11.32 -6.59
N PHE A 623 28.37 11.78 -6.49
CA PHE A 623 27.97 12.91 -5.66
C PHE A 623 27.12 12.39 -4.50
N THR A 624 27.79 11.78 -3.52
CA THR A 624 27.16 11.14 -2.35
C THR A 624 27.69 11.73 -1.05
N GLY A 625 26.91 11.65 0.04
CA GLY A 625 27.32 12.12 1.36
C GLY A 625 27.57 13.63 1.39
N GLU A 626 28.75 14.05 1.76
CA GLU A 626 29.15 15.47 1.86
C GLU A 626 29.24 16.16 0.47
N ASP A 627 29.46 15.37 -0.59
CA ASP A 627 29.56 15.85 -1.97
C ASP A 627 28.19 15.91 -2.68
N ALA A 628 27.11 15.62 -2.00
CA ALA A 628 25.76 15.63 -2.53
C ALA A 628 25.39 16.98 -3.18
N LEU A 629 24.68 16.92 -4.31
CA LEU A 629 24.33 18.11 -5.10
C LEU A 629 23.31 18.96 -4.37
N GLN A 630 23.67 20.20 -4.08
CA GLN A 630 22.72 21.17 -3.58
C GLN A 630 21.84 21.68 -4.73
N GLY A 631 20.54 21.41 -4.68
CA GLY A 631 19.60 21.86 -5.72
C GLY A 631 19.78 21.15 -7.08
N GLY A 632 20.18 19.89 -7.12
CA GLY A 632 20.57 19.10 -8.28
C GLY A 632 19.54 18.86 -9.40
N MET A 633 18.53 19.72 -9.52
CA MET A 633 17.49 19.65 -10.55
C MET A 633 18.02 20.12 -11.91
N GLY A 634 17.67 19.37 -12.98
CA GLY A 634 17.93 19.78 -14.37
C GLY A 634 19.42 19.73 -14.77
N SER A 635 20.22 18.90 -14.10
CA SER A 635 21.57 18.60 -14.53
C SER A 635 21.58 17.43 -15.51
N SER A 636 22.43 17.49 -16.51
CA SER A 636 22.72 16.37 -17.41
C SER A 636 24.23 16.17 -17.56
N TRP A 637 24.63 14.91 -17.63
CA TRP A 637 26.02 14.53 -17.93
C TRP A 637 26.03 13.81 -19.26
N THR A 638 26.94 14.23 -20.13
CA THR A 638 27.12 13.64 -21.45
C THR A 638 28.58 13.28 -21.68
N GLY A 639 28.81 12.25 -22.47
CA GLY A 639 30.15 11.80 -22.83
C GLY A 639 30.16 10.36 -23.30
N THR A 640 31.26 9.67 -23.08
CA THR A 640 31.40 8.25 -23.41
C THR A 640 31.86 7.44 -22.23
N ILE A 641 31.42 6.18 -22.20
CA ILE A 641 31.94 5.15 -21.29
C ILE A 641 32.68 4.10 -22.10
N THR A 642 33.90 3.75 -21.63
CA THR A 642 34.81 2.79 -22.31
C THR A 642 35.21 1.70 -21.33
N ALA A 643 34.89 0.46 -21.66
CA ALA A 643 35.26 -0.69 -20.85
C ALA A 643 36.75 -1.04 -20.99
N PRO A 644 37.47 -1.36 -19.89
CA PRO A 644 38.87 -1.82 -19.97
C PRO A 644 39.03 -3.25 -20.48
N VAL A 645 38.01 -4.09 -20.28
CA VAL A 645 37.95 -5.50 -20.78
C VAL A 645 36.61 -5.77 -21.39
N SER A 646 36.54 -6.61 -22.42
CA SER A 646 35.27 -7.02 -23.03
C SER A 646 34.51 -7.96 -22.12
N GLY A 647 33.19 -7.78 -22.02
CA GLY A 647 32.34 -8.67 -21.24
C GLY A 647 31.00 -8.05 -20.92
N GLU A 648 30.24 -8.73 -20.08
CA GLU A 648 28.98 -8.23 -19.56
C GLU A 648 29.23 -7.43 -18.27
N TYR A 649 28.80 -6.21 -18.26
CA TYR A 649 28.85 -5.29 -17.13
C TYR A 649 27.45 -5.11 -16.55
N GLU A 650 27.32 -5.01 -15.23
CA GLU A 650 26.13 -4.49 -14.60
C GLU A 650 26.31 -2.98 -14.43
N ILE A 651 25.64 -2.17 -15.26
CA ILE A 651 25.64 -0.73 -15.11
C ILE A 651 24.59 -0.37 -14.06
N LYS A 652 24.96 0.49 -13.12
CA LYS A 652 24.12 0.92 -12.01
C LYS A 652 23.98 2.43 -12.00
N LEU A 653 22.72 2.88 -11.86
CA LEU A 653 22.41 4.27 -11.58
C LEU A 653 21.80 4.31 -10.17
N GLN A 654 22.45 5.05 -9.28
CA GLN A 654 22.11 5.06 -7.86
C GLN A 654 21.79 6.48 -7.43
N THR A 655 20.63 6.68 -6.76
CA THR A 655 20.17 8.02 -6.37
C THR A 655 19.51 8.03 -5.00
N ARG A 656 19.49 9.22 -4.36
CA ARG A 656 18.65 9.54 -3.21
C ARG A 656 18.21 10.99 -3.30
N GLY A 657 16.93 11.26 -2.95
CA GLY A 657 16.37 12.61 -2.92
C GLY A 657 15.85 13.15 -4.27
N GLY A 658 15.94 12.37 -5.36
CA GLY A 658 15.42 12.78 -6.66
C GLY A 658 15.44 11.66 -7.68
N SER A 659 15.08 11.97 -8.95
CA SER A 659 15.06 11.03 -10.05
C SER A 659 16.20 11.29 -11.04
N ALA A 660 16.66 10.23 -11.68
CA ALA A 660 17.61 10.30 -12.78
C ALA A 660 17.32 9.24 -13.83
N SER A 661 17.77 9.48 -15.06
CA SER A 661 17.73 8.50 -16.14
C SER A 661 19.10 8.39 -16.78
N LEU A 662 19.44 7.18 -17.25
CA LEU A 662 20.64 6.89 -18.01
C LEU A 662 20.25 6.32 -19.36
N SER A 663 20.80 6.91 -20.41
CA SER A 663 20.71 6.42 -21.78
C SER A 663 22.09 6.00 -22.29
N LEU A 664 22.12 4.93 -23.06
CA LEU A 664 23.32 4.43 -23.72
C LEU A 664 23.05 4.40 -25.23
N ASP A 665 23.90 5.07 -26.02
CA ASP A 665 23.73 5.26 -27.48
C ASP A 665 22.33 5.80 -27.87
N GLY A 666 21.79 6.70 -27.05
CA GLY A 666 20.50 7.32 -27.25
C GLY A 666 19.30 6.54 -26.76
N GLU A 667 19.45 5.26 -26.43
CA GLU A 667 18.38 4.43 -25.87
C GLU A 667 18.37 4.50 -24.34
N ARG A 668 17.18 4.69 -23.74
CA ARG A 668 17.03 4.71 -22.27
C ARG A 668 17.32 3.33 -21.71
N LEU A 669 18.37 3.22 -20.88
CA LEU A 669 18.78 1.98 -20.22
C LEU A 669 18.23 1.86 -18.81
N LEU A 670 18.32 2.92 -18.01
CA LEU A 670 17.96 2.93 -16.59
C LEU A 670 17.21 4.19 -16.20
N ALA A 671 16.38 4.09 -15.17
CA ALA A 671 15.80 5.24 -14.48
C ALA A 671 15.69 4.94 -12.99
N THR A 672 15.90 5.97 -12.17
CA THR A 672 15.73 5.96 -10.72
C THR A 672 14.74 7.02 -10.31
N GLY A 673 14.18 6.90 -9.11
CA GLY A 673 13.15 7.81 -8.68
C GLY A 673 11.92 7.74 -9.56
N GLY A 674 11.01 8.66 -9.41
CA GLY A 674 9.76 8.75 -10.14
C GLY A 674 8.69 9.35 -9.26
N PHE A 675 7.48 9.51 -9.79
CA PHE A 675 6.36 10.07 -9.04
C PHE A 675 6.13 9.33 -7.70
N PHE A 676 6.34 8.02 -7.69
CA PHE A 676 6.17 7.16 -6.51
C PHE A 676 7.47 6.76 -5.80
N GLY A 677 8.63 7.24 -6.25
CA GLY A 677 9.93 6.88 -5.69
C GLY A 677 10.34 5.45 -6.04
N ASN A 678 10.53 5.17 -7.32
CA ASN A 678 10.55 3.82 -7.84
C ASN A 678 11.82 3.39 -8.46
N ALA A 679 12.78 2.88 -7.82
CA ALA A 679 13.75 2.19 -8.64
C ALA A 679 14.02 0.78 -8.21
N SER A 680 14.52 0.55 -7.09
CA SER A 680 14.88 -0.78 -6.63
C SER A 680 14.20 -1.10 -5.32
N LEU A 681 13.82 -2.36 -5.15
CA LEU A 681 13.32 -2.85 -3.87
C LEU A 681 14.43 -3.00 -2.85
N ILE A 682 15.68 -3.09 -3.30
CA ILE A 682 16.88 -3.22 -2.46
C ILE A 682 17.77 -2.01 -2.69
N ALA A 683 18.01 -1.25 -1.62
CA ALA A 683 18.95 -0.16 -1.64
C ALA A 683 20.41 -0.66 -1.57
N THR A 684 21.37 0.20 -1.96
CA THR A 684 22.78 -0.01 -1.67
C THR A 684 23.06 0.00 -0.18
N ALA A 685 24.24 -0.43 0.23
CA ALA A 685 24.63 -0.44 1.65
C ALA A 685 24.61 0.95 2.30
N ASP A 686 24.83 2.01 1.52
CA ASP A 686 24.74 3.42 1.92
C ASP A 686 23.36 4.05 1.69
N GLY A 687 22.35 3.25 1.31
CA GLY A 687 20.93 3.63 1.27
C GLY A 687 20.48 4.37 0.01
N LEU A 688 21.24 4.27 -1.09
CA LEU A 688 20.81 4.80 -2.39
C LEU A 688 19.85 3.82 -3.08
N GLU A 689 18.86 4.34 -3.78
CA GLU A 689 18.11 3.56 -4.77
C GLU A 689 19.06 3.04 -5.84
N ASN A 690 18.84 1.81 -6.34
CA ASN A 690 19.84 1.08 -7.13
C ASN A 690 19.25 0.45 -8.39
N ALA A 691 19.09 1.23 -9.46
CA ALA A 691 18.68 0.70 -10.76
C ALA A 691 19.86 0.01 -11.46
N THR A 692 19.62 -1.19 -11.99
CA THR A 692 20.69 -2.03 -12.59
C THR A 692 20.26 -2.57 -13.96
N ALA A 693 21.19 -2.57 -14.92
CA ALA A 693 21.02 -3.23 -16.22
C ALA A 693 22.28 -3.98 -16.65
N MET A 694 22.09 -5.12 -17.28
CA MET A 694 23.17 -5.89 -17.91
C MET A 694 23.50 -5.32 -19.29
N VAL A 695 24.75 -4.99 -19.52
CA VAL A 695 25.22 -4.41 -20.78
C VAL A 695 26.51 -5.11 -21.23
N ARG A 696 26.54 -5.58 -22.47
CA ARG A 696 27.76 -6.08 -23.09
C ARG A 696 28.59 -4.92 -23.62
N LEU A 697 29.78 -4.75 -23.06
CA LEU A 697 30.76 -3.74 -23.48
C LEU A 697 32.00 -4.42 -24.07
N GLU A 698 32.59 -3.77 -25.10
CA GLU A 698 33.81 -4.21 -25.75
C GLU A 698 34.98 -3.36 -25.26
N SER A 699 36.16 -4.01 -25.04
CA SER A 699 37.37 -3.34 -24.55
C SER A 699 37.80 -2.25 -25.52
N GLY A 700 38.00 -1.05 -25.00
CA GLY A 700 38.49 0.10 -25.73
C GLY A 700 37.47 0.71 -26.73
N VAL A 701 36.24 0.19 -26.78
CA VAL A 701 35.16 0.75 -27.65
C VAL A 701 34.32 1.73 -26.83
N PRO A 702 34.35 3.03 -27.15
CA PRO A 702 33.54 4.01 -26.44
C PRO A 702 32.06 3.88 -26.82
N ARG A 703 31.18 3.94 -25.81
CA ARG A 703 29.72 4.00 -25.97
C ARG A 703 29.24 5.37 -25.48
N GLU A 704 28.34 5.98 -26.20
CA GLU A 704 27.77 7.26 -25.80
C GLU A 704 26.89 7.10 -24.56
N ILE A 705 27.11 7.93 -23.54
CA ILE A 705 26.33 7.91 -22.31
C ILE A 705 25.73 9.29 -22.05
N THR A 706 24.45 9.30 -21.70
CA THR A 706 23.76 10.49 -21.23
C THR A 706 23.04 10.16 -19.93
N ILE A 707 23.27 10.97 -18.90
CA ILE A 707 22.59 10.87 -17.62
C ILE A 707 21.88 12.19 -17.38
N ALA A 708 20.59 12.15 -17.08
CA ALA A 708 19.79 13.35 -16.84
C ALA A 708 19.07 13.23 -15.50
N THR A 709 19.15 14.29 -14.69
CA THR A 709 18.34 14.39 -13.47
C THR A 709 16.97 14.96 -13.80
N GLY A 710 15.94 14.35 -13.26
CA GLY A 710 14.57 14.85 -13.32
C GLY A 710 14.26 15.82 -12.18
N ASN A 711 13.01 16.26 -12.13
CA ASN A 711 12.51 17.00 -10.97
C ASN A 711 12.64 16.14 -9.69
N PRO A 712 12.82 16.77 -8.50
CA PRO A 712 12.73 16.03 -7.25
C PRO A 712 11.40 15.28 -7.26
N ASN A 713 11.38 14.12 -6.63
CA ASN A 713 10.13 13.40 -6.54
C ASN A 713 9.09 14.31 -5.86
N PHE A 714 7.85 14.20 -6.30
CA PHE A 714 6.75 15.02 -5.81
C PHE A 714 6.61 14.97 -4.27
N ALA A 715 6.91 13.82 -3.67
CA ALA A 715 6.90 13.65 -2.22
C ALA A 715 7.95 14.55 -1.54
N ALA A 716 9.16 14.66 -2.09
CA ALA A 716 10.21 15.55 -1.56
C ALA A 716 9.84 17.04 -1.72
N LEU A 717 9.18 17.40 -2.83
CA LEU A 717 8.69 18.76 -3.06
C LEU A 717 7.56 19.14 -2.09
N MET A 718 6.64 18.21 -1.84
CA MET A 718 5.51 18.41 -0.92
C MET A 718 5.91 18.38 0.55
N MET A 719 7.00 17.70 0.90
CA MET A 719 7.53 17.67 2.27
C MET A 719 8.40 18.90 2.61
N GLY A 720 8.52 19.88 1.73
CA GLY A 720 9.14 21.18 2.02
C GLY A 720 10.64 21.13 2.32
N GLY A 721 11.33 20.07 2.00
CA GLY A 721 12.75 19.89 2.26
C GLY A 721 13.54 19.72 0.98
N GLY A 722 14.40 20.70 0.65
CA GLY A 722 15.49 20.48 -0.29
C GLY A 722 16.53 19.53 0.32
N ALA A 723 16.18 18.23 0.43
CA ALA A 723 17.20 17.25 0.76
C ALA A 723 18.26 17.27 -0.34
N PRO A 724 19.54 17.15 -0.01
CA PRO A 724 20.61 17.07 -0.98
C PRO A 724 20.29 15.92 -1.96
N PHE A 725 20.52 16.15 -3.24
CA PHE A 725 20.37 15.12 -4.25
C PHE A 725 21.67 14.34 -4.36
N GLU A 726 21.63 13.06 -4.10
CA GLU A 726 22.75 12.15 -4.27
C GLU A 726 22.60 11.34 -5.55
N ILE A 727 23.69 11.20 -6.31
CA ILE A 727 23.73 10.42 -7.54
C ILE A 727 25.10 9.77 -7.72
N ARG A 728 25.09 8.48 -8.07
CA ARG A 728 26.30 7.73 -8.41
C ARG A 728 26.07 6.88 -9.67
N LEU A 729 27.02 6.97 -10.61
CA LEU A 729 27.17 6.01 -11.70
C LEU A 729 28.16 4.95 -11.26
N ALA A 730 27.69 3.73 -11.12
CA ALA A 730 28.53 2.60 -10.74
C ALA A 730 28.43 1.46 -11.76
N TRP A 731 29.35 0.53 -11.68
CA TRP A 731 29.30 -0.71 -12.43
C TRP A 731 29.83 -1.89 -11.64
N VAL A 732 29.42 -3.10 -12.04
CA VAL A 732 30.08 -4.35 -11.65
C VAL A 732 30.77 -4.89 -12.90
N THR A 733 32.10 -4.95 -12.84
CA THR A 733 32.91 -5.48 -13.94
C THR A 733 32.81 -7.00 -14.02
N PRO A 734 33.08 -7.62 -15.18
CA PRO A 734 33.07 -9.09 -15.32
C PRO A 734 33.97 -9.80 -14.28
N GLU A 735 35.13 -9.26 -13.95
CA GLU A 735 36.04 -9.83 -12.96
C GLU A 735 35.46 -9.74 -11.55
N ARG A 736 34.88 -8.59 -11.19
CA ARG A 736 34.29 -8.38 -9.89
C ARG A 736 33.06 -9.30 -9.71
N ARG A 737 32.23 -9.41 -10.74
CA ARG A 737 31.10 -10.36 -10.75
C ARG A 737 31.58 -11.79 -10.55
N ALA A 738 32.62 -12.22 -11.28
CA ALA A 738 33.22 -13.53 -11.12
C ALA A 738 33.74 -13.78 -9.70
N THR A 739 34.31 -12.77 -9.03
CA THR A 739 34.79 -12.87 -7.65
C THR A 739 33.63 -13.15 -6.67
N PHE A 740 32.52 -12.40 -6.76
CA PHE A 740 31.34 -12.64 -5.92
C PHE A 740 30.71 -14.01 -6.18
N LEU A 741 30.59 -14.39 -7.44
CA LEU A 741 30.08 -15.70 -7.84
C LEU A 741 30.94 -16.84 -7.31
N GLN A 742 32.27 -16.73 -7.44
CA GLN A 742 33.20 -17.76 -6.97
C GLN A 742 33.12 -17.93 -5.44
N ALA A 743 33.06 -16.83 -4.68
CA ALA A 743 32.87 -16.90 -3.23
C ALA A 743 31.59 -17.65 -2.84
N ALA A 744 30.50 -17.44 -3.55
CA ALA A 744 29.24 -18.17 -3.32
C ALA A 744 29.36 -19.67 -3.67
N VAL A 745 30.05 -20.00 -4.77
CA VAL A 745 30.28 -21.39 -5.20
C VAL A 745 31.15 -22.14 -4.18
N ASP A 746 32.23 -21.49 -3.67
CA ASP A 746 33.12 -22.11 -2.70
C ASP A 746 32.39 -22.34 -1.37
N ALA A 747 31.65 -21.34 -0.89
CA ALA A 747 30.83 -21.49 0.31
C ALA A 747 29.76 -22.59 0.16
N ALA A 748 29.13 -22.70 -1.03
CA ALA A 748 28.16 -23.75 -1.31
C ALA A 748 28.78 -25.15 -1.30
N ARG A 749 30.01 -25.32 -1.80
CA ARG A 749 30.74 -26.60 -1.78
C ARG A 749 31.09 -27.08 -0.37
N GLU A 750 31.44 -26.14 0.52
CA GLU A 750 31.81 -26.45 1.89
C GLU A 750 30.60 -26.75 2.78
N ALA A 751 29.43 -26.21 2.42
CA ALA A 751 28.21 -26.38 3.19
C ALA A 751 27.53 -27.73 2.96
N ARG A 752 26.85 -28.24 3.97
CA ARG A 752 25.97 -29.41 3.83
C ARG A 752 24.71 -29.06 3.04
N THR A 753 24.16 -27.87 3.26
CA THR A 753 23.00 -27.34 2.55
C THR A 753 23.27 -25.88 2.15
N ALA A 754 23.05 -25.56 0.89
CA ALA A 754 23.13 -24.19 0.39
C ALA A 754 21.72 -23.65 0.17
N VAL A 755 21.39 -22.56 0.85
CA VAL A 755 20.14 -21.82 0.65
C VAL A 755 20.44 -20.58 -0.18
N VAL A 756 19.96 -20.51 -1.40
CA VAL A 756 20.15 -19.36 -2.30
C VAL A 756 18.85 -18.63 -2.55
N ILE A 757 18.86 -17.28 -2.49
CA ILE A 757 17.65 -16.46 -2.63
C ILE A 757 17.70 -15.74 -3.98
N GLY A 758 16.59 -15.89 -4.74
CA GLY A 758 16.29 -15.12 -5.93
C GLY A 758 15.12 -14.17 -5.68
N TYR A 759 15.12 -13.01 -6.36
CA TYR A 759 14.09 -12.00 -6.22
C TYR A 759 13.79 -11.30 -7.54
N ASP A 760 12.60 -10.72 -7.66
CA ASP A 760 12.25 -9.79 -8.74
C ASP A 760 11.93 -8.38 -8.19
N GLU A 761 11.62 -7.45 -9.07
CA GLU A 761 11.35 -6.05 -8.75
C GLU A 761 10.02 -5.59 -9.36
N GLY A 762 8.92 -6.15 -8.84
CA GLY A 762 7.57 -5.71 -9.18
C GLY A 762 7.30 -4.29 -8.66
N THR A 763 6.80 -3.41 -9.51
CA THR A 763 6.52 -2.02 -9.15
C THR A 763 5.42 -1.43 -10.01
N GLU A 764 4.73 -0.43 -9.46
CA GLU A 764 3.83 0.41 -10.22
C GLU A 764 4.57 1.27 -11.26
N GLY A 765 3.90 1.54 -12.39
CA GLY A 765 4.35 2.44 -13.44
C GLY A 765 5.24 1.81 -14.51
N ARG A 766 5.62 0.55 -14.37
CA ARG A 766 6.34 -0.22 -15.41
C ARG A 766 6.12 -1.72 -15.27
N ASP A 767 6.12 -2.39 -16.40
CA ASP A 767 6.12 -3.85 -16.45
C ASP A 767 7.54 -4.41 -16.42
N ARG A 768 7.68 -5.67 -16.02
CA ARG A 768 8.97 -6.38 -16.07
C ARG A 768 9.36 -6.63 -17.53
N PRO A 769 10.62 -6.38 -17.93
CA PRO A 769 11.06 -6.56 -19.32
C PRO A 769 11.10 -8.03 -19.74
N SER A 770 11.22 -8.95 -18.78
CA SER A 770 11.19 -10.41 -18.98
C SER A 770 10.73 -11.10 -17.70
N LEU A 771 10.47 -12.41 -17.80
CA LEU A 771 10.18 -13.26 -16.65
C LEU A 771 11.44 -13.82 -15.99
N ALA A 772 12.64 -13.56 -16.52
CA ALA A 772 13.89 -13.89 -15.86
C ALA A 772 14.11 -13.08 -14.58
N LEU A 773 14.80 -13.64 -13.60
CA LEU A 773 15.25 -12.89 -12.42
C LEU A 773 16.22 -11.79 -12.86
N PRO A 774 16.12 -10.56 -12.28
CA PRO A 774 16.97 -9.43 -12.65
C PRO A 774 18.47 -9.69 -12.49
N GLY A 775 19.28 -9.07 -13.35
CA GLY A 775 20.73 -9.11 -13.26
C GLY A 775 21.34 -10.51 -13.44
N SER A 776 22.34 -10.82 -12.63
CA SER A 776 23.08 -12.10 -12.69
C SER A 776 22.52 -13.20 -11.77
N GLN A 777 21.31 -13.05 -11.24
CA GLN A 777 20.74 -13.98 -10.24
C GLN A 777 20.59 -15.42 -10.77
N ASN A 778 20.10 -15.61 -12.01
CA ASN A 778 19.99 -16.94 -12.59
C ASN A 778 21.37 -17.63 -12.70
N GLN A 779 22.44 -16.90 -13.07
CA GLN A 779 23.81 -17.42 -13.10
C GLN A 779 24.29 -17.83 -11.69
N LEU A 780 23.97 -17.01 -10.67
CA LEU A 780 24.31 -17.33 -9.28
C LEU A 780 23.62 -18.61 -8.82
N ILE A 781 22.30 -18.71 -9.04
CA ILE A 781 21.52 -19.88 -8.62
C ILE A 781 22.00 -21.15 -9.36
N GLU A 782 22.24 -21.07 -10.67
CA GLU A 782 22.75 -22.19 -11.47
C GLU A 782 24.13 -22.64 -10.97
N ALA A 783 25.05 -21.71 -10.68
CA ALA A 783 26.37 -22.04 -10.18
C ALA A 783 26.34 -22.67 -8.76
N VAL A 784 25.49 -22.17 -7.87
CA VAL A 784 25.30 -22.69 -6.51
C VAL A 784 24.68 -24.09 -6.55
N THR A 785 23.58 -24.27 -7.32
CA THR A 785 22.90 -25.56 -7.45
C THR A 785 23.77 -26.62 -8.12
N GLY A 786 24.59 -26.21 -9.08
CA GLY A 786 25.62 -27.07 -9.68
C GLY A 786 26.76 -27.45 -8.72
N ALA A 787 27.06 -26.59 -7.75
CA ALA A 787 28.12 -26.82 -6.75
C ALA A 787 27.66 -27.68 -5.57
N ASN A 788 26.39 -27.60 -5.18
CA ASN A 788 25.82 -28.33 -4.04
C ASN A 788 24.46 -28.97 -4.41
N ARG A 789 24.39 -30.30 -4.38
CA ARG A 789 23.19 -31.06 -4.70
C ARG A 789 22.07 -30.96 -3.66
N ARG A 790 22.33 -30.40 -2.49
CA ARG A 790 21.33 -30.09 -1.44
C ARG A 790 21.00 -28.60 -1.41
N SER A 791 20.96 -27.99 -2.60
CA SER A 791 20.59 -26.59 -2.71
C SER A 791 19.10 -26.39 -2.59
N VAL A 792 18.72 -25.42 -1.77
CA VAL A 792 17.35 -24.91 -1.60
C VAL A 792 17.30 -23.50 -2.19
N VAL A 793 16.37 -23.26 -3.11
CA VAL A 793 16.14 -21.95 -3.69
C VAL A 793 14.91 -21.32 -3.06
N LEU A 794 15.06 -20.14 -2.49
CA LEU A 794 13.96 -19.31 -2.00
C LEU A 794 13.69 -18.22 -3.03
N LEU A 795 12.42 -18.05 -3.42
CA LEU A 795 12.00 -17.02 -4.36
C LEU A 795 11.20 -15.94 -3.64
N GLN A 796 11.65 -14.70 -3.76
CA GLN A 796 10.95 -13.49 -3.30
C GLN A 796 10.49 -12.69 -4.52
N THR A 797 9.41 -13.14 -5.18
CA THR A 797 8.94 -12.57 -6.44
C THR A 797 7.47 -12.17 -6.38
N GLY A 798 7.13 -11.08 -7.05
CA GLY A 798 5.77 -10.54 -7.08
C GLY A 798 4.81 -11.30 -7.99
N SER A 799 5.32 -12.17 -8.87
CA SER A 799 4.54 -12.97 -9.81
C SER A 799 5.38 -14.15 -10.29
N ALA A 800 4.86 -14.90 -11.28
CA ALA A 800 5.58 -15.99 -11.92
C ALA A 800 6.90 -15.54 -12.57
N VAL A 801 7.92 -16.40 -12.49
CA VAL A 801 9.25 -16.21 -13.08
C VAL A 801 9.70 -17.51 -13.77
N GLU A 802 10.61 -17.38 -14.73
CA GLU A 802 11.27 -18.51 -15.37
C GLU A 802 12.37 -19.07 -14.46
N LEU A 803 12.45 -20.41 -14.37
CA LEU A 803 13.36 -21.15 -13.49
C LEU A 803 14.29 -22.07 -14.29
N PRO A 804 15.26 -21.54 -15.05
CA PRO A 804 16.10 -22.36 -15.94
C PRO A 804 16.97 -23.41 -15.21
N TRP A 805 17.22 -23.20 -13.93
CA TRP A 805 18.00 -24.04 -13.03
C TRP A 805 17.17 -25.05 -12.21
N LEU A 806 15.85 -25.12 -12.44
CA LEU A 806 14.91 -25.92 -11.62
C LEU A 806 15.34 -27.38 -11.45
N ASP A 807 15.82 -28.02 -12.50
CA ASP A 807 16.23 -29.45 -12.46
C ASP A 807 17.42 -29.68 -11.53
N GLN A 808 18.27 -28.67 -11.30
CA GLN A 808 19.47 -28.75 -10.45
C GLN A 808 19.15 -28.48 -8.97
N ALA A 809 18.08 -27.76 -8.66
CA ALA A 809 17.70 -27.44 -7.29
C ALA A 809 17.03 -28.63 -6.61
N ALA A 810 17.42 -28.96 -5.38
CA ALA A 810 16.79 -30.02 -4.59
C ALA A 810 15.43 -29.61 -4.04
N ALA A 811 15.27 -28.35 -3.66
CA ALA A 811 14.00 -27.77 -3.24
C ALA A 811 13.85 -26.33 -3.73
N VAL A 812 12.62 -25.91 -3.99
CA VAL A 812 12.27 -24.55 -4.36
C VAL A 812 11.04 -24.11 -3.57
N LEU A 813 11.15 -22.97 -2.89
CA LEU A 813 10.10 -22.40 -2.06
C LEU A 813 9.80 -20.97 -2.53
N GLN A 814 8.58 -20.69 -2.97
CA GLN A 814 8.09 -19.37 -3.32
C GLN A 814 7.53 -18.68 -2.08
N LEU A 815 8.08 -17.52 -1.75
CA LEU A 815 7.71 -16.72 -0.57
C LEU A 815 6.94 -15.45 -0.94
N TRP A 816 6.83 -15.12 -2.22
CA TRP A 816 6.30 -13.87 -2.74
C TRP A 816 7.07 -12.67 -2.16
N TYR A 817 6.42 -11.50 -1.99
CA TYR A 817 6.95 -10.43 -1.13
C TYR A 817 6.38 -10.66 0.28
N PRO A 818 7.20 -11.10 1.22
CA PRO A 818 6.71 -11.78 2.43
C PRO A 818 6.40 -10.85 3.62
N GLY A 819 6.42 -9.52 3.42
CA GLY A 819 6.17 -8.58 4.51
C GLY A 819 7.32 -8.46 5.52
N GLN A 820 7.05 -7.72 6.59
CA GLN A 820 8.06 -7.41 7.62
C GLN A 820 8.56 -8.64 8.40
N GLU A 821 7.76 -9.72 8.46
CA GLU A 821 8.07 -10.97 9.16
C GLU A 821 8.62 -12.07 8.22
N GLY A 822 9.00 -11.69 6.99
CA GLY A 822 9.40 -12.63 5.93
C GLY A 822 10.56 -13.53 6.30
N GLY A 823 11.58 -13.00 6.98
CA GLY A 823 12.72 -13.82 7.44
C GLY A 823 12.34 -14.83 8.51
N GLU A 824 11.45 -14.46 9.43
CA GLU A 824 10.93 -15.35 10.47
C GLU A 824 10.09 -16.48 9.87
N ALA A 825 9.20 -16.13 8.93
CA ALA A 825 8.39 -17.12 8.22
C ALA A 825 9.25 -18.09 7.40
N ALA A 826 10.23 -17.56 6.65
CA ALA A 826 11.16 -18.36 5.86
C ALA A 826 11.97 -19.32 6.75
N ALA A 827 12.50 -18.86 7.88
CA ALA A 827 13.24 -19.69 8.82
C ALA A 827 12.35 -20.80 9.41
N ALA A 828 11.13 -20.47 9.83
CA ALA A 828 10.17 -21.44 10.37
C ALA A 828 9.84 -22.54 9.36
N VAL A 829 9.61 -22.18 8.08
CA VAL A 829 9.34 -23.16 7.01
C VAL A 829 10.61 -23.98 6.70
N LEU A 830 11.77 -23.34 6.53
CA LEU A 830 13.05 -24.04 6.26
C LEU A 830 13.36 -25.10 7.30
N LEU A 831 13.09 -24.84 8.58
CA LEU A 831 13.42 -25.74 9.69
C LEU A 831 12.27 -26.70 10.06
N GLY A 832 11.13 -26.64 9.38
CA GLY A 832 9.98 -27.49 9.66
C GLY A 832 9.21 -27.13 10.95
N GLU A 833 9.45 -25.95 11.50
CA GLU A 833 8.66 -25.39 12.61
C GLU A 833 7.24 -25.02 12.11
N ALA A 834 7.15 -24.69 10.81
CA ALA A 834 5.91 -24.51 10.09
C ALA A 834 5.88 -25.38 8.83
N ASN A 835 4.72 -25.94 8.50
CA ASN A 835 4.52 -26.71 7.30
C ASN A 835 3.97 -25.78 6.18
N PRO A 836 4.63 -25.67 5.01
CA PRO A 836 4.11 -24.88 3.90
C PRO A 836 2.77 -25.47 3.42
N GLY A 837 1.79 -24.62 3.25
CA GLY A 837 0.44 -25.04 2.81
C GLY A 837 -0.13 -24.13 1.72
N GLY A 838 0.70 -23.22 1.19
CA GLY A 838 0.33 -22.32 0.12
C GLY A 838 0.15 -23.02 -1.22
N LYS A 839 -0.66 -22.43 -2.08
CA LYS A 839 -0.97 -22.88 -3.44
C LYS A 839 -0.75 -21.74 -4.42
N LEU A 840 -0.26 -22.02 -5.62
CA LEU A 840 -0.06 -21.00 -6.65
C LEU A 840 -1.38 -20.36 -7.08
N PRO A 841 -1.58 -19.05 -6.89
CA PRO A 841 -2.75 -18.33 -7.41
C PRO A 841 -2.57 -17.92 -8.88
N VAL A 842 -1.40 -18.24 -9.47
CA VAL A 842 -1.04 -17.97 -10.87
C VAL A 842 -0.27 -19.16 -11.43
N THR A 843 -0.48 -19.44 -12.70
CA THR A 843 0.28 -20.45 -13.46
C THR A 843 1.71 -19.97 -13.68
N PHE A 844 2.71 -20.80 -13.41
CA PHE A 844 4.11 -20.56 -13.77
C PHE A 844 4.39 -21.12 -15.16
N PRO A 845 4.67 -20.28 -16.17
CA PRO A 845 5.00 -20.76 -17.51
C PRO A 845 6.42 -21.36 -17.56
N ARG A 846 6.68 -22.22 -18.55
CA ARG A 846 8.07 -22.62 -18.88
C ARG A 846 8.82 -21.48 -19.55
N ALA A 847 8.12 -20.75 -20.41
CA ALA A 847 8.59 -19.54 -21.05
C ALA A 847 7.45 -18.55 -21.24
N ALA A 848 7.76 -17.26 -21.30
CA ALA A 848 6.77 -16.21 -21.54
C ALA A 848 5.95 -16.42 -22.82
N ALA A 849 6.58 -17.04 -23.83
CA ALA A 849 5.96 -17.34 -25.11
C ALA A 849 4.83 -18.40 -25.04
N ASP A 850 4.70 -19.15 -23.95
CA ASP A 850 3.67 -20.17 -23.76
C ASP A 850 2.31 -19.56 -23.34
N GLY A 851 2.32 -18.32 -22.86
CA GLY A 851 1.16 -17.65 -22.30
C GLY A 851 0.24 -17.02 -23.34
N PRO A 852 -1.02 -16.72 -22.97
CA PRO A 852 -2.01 -16.11 -23.85
C PRO A 852 -1.58 -14.73 -24.36
N THR A 853 -0.74 -14.01 -23.64
CA THR A 853 -0.29 -12.64 -23.96
C THR A 853 1.04 -12.58 -24.71
N ALA A 854 1.54 -13.69 -25.22
CA ALA A 854 2.75 -13.75 -26.05
C ALA A 854 2.65 -12.96 -27.40
N PRO A 855 1.49 -12.92 -28.11
CA PRO A 855 1.35 -12.09 -29.28
C PRO A 855 1.39 -10.60 -28.94
N GLU A 856 2.18 -9.81 -29.69
CA GLU A 856 2.32 -8.34 -29.49
C GLU A 856 0.97 -7.63 -29.51
N ALA A 857 0.03 -8.05 -30.36
CA ALA A 857 -1.32 -7.47 -30.42
C ALA A 857 -2.10 -7.62 -29.10
N ARG A 858 -1.78 -8.64 -28.27
CA ARG A 858 -2.39 -8.86 -26.97
C ARG A 858 -1.65 -8.13 -25.86
N TYR A 859 -0.31 -8.06 -25.95
CA TYR A 859 0.55 -7.32 -25.03
C TYR A 859 1.90 -6.99 -25.69
N PRO A 860 2.36 -5.73 -25.65
CA PRO A 860 1.73 -4.55 -25.04
C PRO A 860 0.58 -3.96 -25.85
N GLY A 861 0.28 -4.50 -27.05
CA GLY A 861 -0.71 -4.01 -27.97
C GLY A 861 -0.09 -3.27 -29.16
N ILE A 862 -0.89 -3.05 -30.19
CA ILE A 862 -0.49 -2.34 -31.41
C ILE A 862 -1.30 -1.05 -31.49
N ASP A 863 -0.65 0.07 -31.78
CA ASP A 863 -1.25 1.42 -31.89
C ASP A 863 -2.10 1.79 -30.65
N GLY A 864 -1.62 1.40 -29.45
CA GLY A 864 -2.27 1.66 -28.18
C GLY A 864 -3.54 0.83 -27.93
N ARG A 865 -3.76 -0.24 -28.68
CA ARG A 865 -4.86 -1.18 -28.51
C ARG A 865 -4.33 -2.56 -28.18
N ALA A 866 -4.71 -3.08 -27.03
CA ALA A 866 -4.41 -4.45 -26.62
C ALA A 866 -5.64 -5.32 -26.83
N LEU A 867 -5.52 -6.36 -27.65
CA LEU A 867 -6.60 -7.29 -27.93
C LEU A 867 -6.74 -8.30 -26.80
N TYR A 868 -7.96 -8.54 -26.37
CA TYR A 868 -8.32 -9.57 -25.38
C TYR A 868 -9.02 -10.72 -26.06
N ASP A 869 -8.52 -11.09 -27.27
CA ASP A 869 -9.12 -12.08 -28.14
C ASP A 869 -8.81 -13.53 -27.74
N GLU A 870 -7.99 -13.76 -26.70
CA GLU A 870 -7.95 -15.03 -26.00
C GLU A 870 -9.29 -15.34 -25.29
N GLY A 871 -10.16 -14.34 -25.13
CA GLY A 871 -11.46 -14.49 -24.53
C GLY A 871 -11.41 -14.91 -23.05
N ILE A 872 -12.15 -15.95 -22.68
CA ILE A 872 -12.17 -16.48 -21.30
C ILE A 872 -10.95 -17.32 -20.94
N PHE A 873 -10.06 -17.58 -21.90
CA PHE A 873 -8.90 -18.46 -21.72
C PHE A 873 -7.71 -17.68 -21.14
N VAL A 874 -7.83 -17.26 -19.90
CA VAL A 874 -6.80 -16.57 -19.12
C VAL A 874 -6.20 -17.53 -18.09
N GLY A 875 -4.90 -17.43 -17.81
CA GLY A 875 -4.20 -18.27 -16.85
C GLY A 875 -4.30 -19.75 -17.18
N TYR A 876 -4.53 -20.63 -16.19
CA TYR A 876 -4.62 -22.07 -16.36
C TYR A 876 -5.64 -22.52 -17.42
N ARG A 877 -6.70 -21.73 -17.66
CA ARG A 877 -7.72 -22.03 -18.68
C ARG A 877 -7.10 -22.03 -20.09
N TRP A 878 -6.12 -21.16 -20.34
CA TRP A 878 -5.36 -21.13 -21.59
C TRP A 878 -4.50 -22.38 -21.76
N TYR A 879 -3.71 -22.73 -20.72
CA TYR A 879 -2.82 -23.89 -20.76
C TYR A 879 -3.61 -25.20 -20.94
N ASP A 880 -4.79 -25.29 -20.34
CA ASP A 880 -5.68 -26.44 -20.51
C ASP A 880 -6.27 -26.51 -21.92
N GLU A 881 -6.75 -25.38 -22.45
CA GLU A 881 -7.35 -25.30 -23.79
C GLU A 881 -6.33 -25.59 -24.89
N GLN A 882 -5.11 -25.08 -24.77
CA GLN A 882 -4.04 -25.28 -25.74
C GLN A 882 -3.29 -26.62 -25.56
N GLY A 883 -3.54 -27.35 -24.47
CA GLY A 883 -2.80 -28.57 -24.14
C GLY A 883 -1.32 -28.31 -23.83
N ILE A 884 -0.97 -27.11 -23.36
CA ILE A 884 0.38 -26.74 -22.99
C ILE A 884 0.63 -27.15 -21.54
N GLU A 885 1.77 -27.82 -21.28
CA GLU A 885 2.19 -28.20 -19.94
C GLU A 885 2.96 -27.04 -19.31
N PRO A 886 2.42 -26.34 -18.27
CA PRO A 886 3.13 -25.27 -17.60
C PRO A 886 4.32 -25.79 -16.79
N LEU A 887 5.18 -24.92 -16.31
CA LEU A 887 6.23 -25.30 -15.36
C LEU A 887 5.63 -25.74 -14.02
N PHE A 888 4.70 -24.94 -13.48
CA PHE A 888 3.83 -25.32 -12.38
C PHE A 888 2.40 -24.84 -12.65
N PRO A 889 1.39 -25.70 -12.49
CA PRO A 889 0.01 -25.34 -12.76
C PRO A 889 -0.58 -24.48 -11.64
N PHE A 890 -1.66 -23.78 -11.93
CA PHE A 890 -2.50 -23.10 -10.93
C PHE A 890 -2.90 -24.08 -9.81
N GLY A 891 -2.86 -23.61 -8.57
CA GLY A 891 -3.17 -24.41 -7.40
C GLY A 891 -2.06 -25.35 -6.93
N HIS A 892 -0.93 -25.45 -7.65
CA HIS A 892 0.20 -26.28 -7.23
C HIS A 892 0.83 -25.79 -5.92
N GLY A 893 1.24 -26.74 -5.10
CA GLY A 893 2.01 -26.51 -3.88
C GLY A 893 2.12 -27.80 -3.07
N LEU A 894 3.34 -28.15 -2.70
CA LEU A 894 3.66 -29.33 -1.89
C LEU A 894 3.54 -29.02 -0.40
N SER A 895 3.60 -30.05 0.42
CA SER A 895 3.60 -29.98 1.89
C SER A 895 4.63 -30.94 2.47
N TYR A 896 5.03 -30.76 3.71
CA TYR A 896 5.84 -31.74 4.46
C TYR A 896 5.04 -32.97 4.89
N THR A 897 3.73 -32.98 4.61
CA THR A 897 2.85 -34.13 4.80
C THR A 897 2.16 -34.47 3.49
N THR A 898 1.42 -35.56 3.47
CA THR A 898 0.67 -36.03 2.29
C THR A 898 -0.82 -36.12 2.61
N PHE A 899 -1.64 -35.88 1.59
CA PHE A 899 -3.10 -35.93 1.72
C PHE A 899 -3.69 -36.91 0.72
N ALA A 900 -4.73 -37.61 1.12
CA ALA A 900 -5.55 -38.46 0.27
C ALA A 900 -6.97 -37.86 0.19
N TYR A 901 -7.57 -38.03 -0.99
CA TYR A 901 -8.93 -37.60 -1.29
C TYR A 901 -9.76 -38.84 -1.62
N ASP A 902 -10.96 -38.96 -1.04
CA ASP A 902 -11.88 -40.06 -1.34
C ASP A 902 -13.36 -39.65 -1.12
N GLY A 903 -14.28 -40.56 -1.46
CA GLY A 903 -15.71 -40.42 -1.14
C GLY A 903 -16.41 -39.29 -1.90
N LEU A 904 -16.06 -39.00 -3.16
CA LEU A 904 -16.69 -37.94 -3.94
C LEU A 904 -18.17 -38.27 -4.21
N GLU A 905 -19.04 -37.43 -3.73
CA GLU A 905 -20.49 -37.42 -4.00
C GLU A 905 -20.90 -36.09 -4.59
N VAL A 906 -21.75 -36.11 -5.61
CA VAL A 906 -22.27 -34.88 -6.24
C VAL A 906 -23.78 -34.98 -6.34
N GLU A 907 -24.46 -34.05 -5.64
CA GLU A 907 -25.92 -34.00 -5.59
C GLU A 907 -26.45 -32.70 -6.18
N ARG A 908 -27.64 -32.76 -6.80
CA ARG A 908 -28.34 -31.56 -7.25
C ARG A 908 -29.12 -30.94 -6.09
N THR A 909 -29.03 -29.63 -5.97
CA THR A 909 -29.84 -28.80 -5.06
C THR A 909 -30.87 -27.99 -5.86
N GLY A 910 -31.72 -27.25 -5.16
CA GLY A 910 -32.74 -26.40 -5.82
C GLY A 910 -32.12 -25.25 -6.61
N ASP A 911 -30.92 -24.80 -6.24
CA ASP A 911 -30.23 -23.62 -6.75
C ASP A 911 -28.83 -23.93 -7.34
N GLY A 912 -28.43 -25.23 -7.37
CA GLY A 912 -27.11 -25.59 -7.88
C GLY A 912 -26.77 -27.05 -7.74
N ILE A 913 -25.55 -27.34 -7.34
CA ILE A 913 -25.05 -28.67 -6.96
C ILE A 913 -24.26 -28.59 -5.66
N GLU A 914 -24.34 -29.66 -4.87
CA GLU A 914 -23.51 -29.85 -3.68
C GLU A 914 -22.48 -30.96 -3.95
N ILE A 915 -21.23 -30.69 -3.64
CA ILE A 915 -20.09 -31.57 -3.90
C ILE A 915 -19.45 -31.89 -2.56
N THR A 916 -19.54 -33.16 -2.16
CA THR A 916 -19.02 -33.64 -0.86
C THR A 916 -17.92 -34.67 -1.09
N PHE A 917 -16.84 -34.58 -0.35
CA PHE A 917 -15.71 -35.50 -0.39
C PHE A 917 -14.93 -35.49 0.95
N THR A 918 -14.07 -36.47 1.14
CA THR A 918 -13.23 -36.57 2.35
C THR A 918 -11.78 -36.28 2.01
N VAL A 919 -11.13 -35.48 2.85
CA VAL A 919 -9.68 -35.22 2.83
C VAL A 919 -9.06 -35.82 4.09
N ARG A 920 -7.98 -36.58 3.95
CA ARG A 920 -7.25 -37.22 5.04
C ARG A 920 -5.77 -36.88 4.99
N ASN A 921 -5.16 -36.53 6.10
CA ASN A 921 -3.72 -36.45 6.25
C ASN A 921 -3.13 -37.85 6.41
N THR A 922 -2.37 -38.30 5.41
CA THR A 922 -1.74 -39.62 5.38
C THR A 922 -0.28 -39.62 5.79
N GLY A 923 0.30 -38.44 6.03
CA GLY A 923 1.69 -38.29 6.47
C GLY A 923 1.86 -38.23 7.98
N GLN A 924 3.02 -37.73 8.43
CA GLN A 924 3.44 -37.82 9.82
C GLN A 924 3.41 -36.46 10.57
N VAL A 925 3.16 -35.35 9.87
CA VAL A 925 3.11 -34.02 10.47
C VAL A 925 1.76 -33.34 10.17
N ALA A 926 1.35 -32.42 11.03
CA ALA A 926 0.17 -31.62 10.78
C ALA A 926 0.38 -30.73 9.56
N GLY A 927 -0.68 -30.49 8.78
CA GLY A 927 -0.59 -29.64 7.60
C GLY A 927 -1.94 -29.17 7.11
N ALA A 928 -1.92 -28.11 6.31
CA ALA A 928 -3.10 -27.59 5.64
C ALA A 928 -3.21 -28.21 4.23
N ALA A 929 -4.35 -28.82 3.95
CA ALA A 929 -4.77 -29.19 2.58
C ALA A 929 -5.66 -28.07 2.03
N VAL A 930 -5.56 -27.84 0.72
CA VAL A 930 -6.46 -26.96 -0.03
C VAL A 930 -7.07 -27.77 -1.17
N PRO A 931 -8.15 -28.54 -0.90
CA PRO A 931 -8.91 -29.17 -1.97
C PRO A 931 -9.53 -28.10 -2.87
N GLN A 932 -9.38 -28.31 -4.17
CA GLN A 932 -9.88 -27.43 -5.22
C GLN A 932 -10.88 -28.22 -6.06
N VAL A 933 -12.03 -27.61 -6.32
CA VAL A 933 -13.13 -28.21 -7.08
C VAL A 933 -13.23 -27.53 -8.42
N TYR A 934 -13.14 -28.31 -9.49
CA TYR A 934 -13.21 -27.85 -10.87
C TYR A 934 -14.42 -28.41 -11.60
N LEU A 935 -15.00 -27.60 -12.47
CA LEU A 935 -16.14 -27.96 -13.29
C LEU A 935 -15.78 -27.85 -14.77
N GLY A 936 -15.98 -28.94 -15.50
CA GLY A 936 -15.80 -28.98 -16.95
C GLY A 936 -17.03 -28.45 -17.72
N PRO A 937 -16.91 -28.24 -19.05
CA PRO A 937 -18.01 -27.80 -19.90
C PRO A 937 -19.05 -28.93 -20.10
N PRO A 938 -20.32 -28.60 -20.40
CA PRO A 938 -21.25 -29.60 -20.93
C PRO A 938 -20.85 -30.01 -22.37
N SER A 939 -21.23 -31.25 -22.77
CA SER A 939 -20.91 -31.78 -24.10
C SER A 939 -21.43 -30.94 -25.27
N ASP A 940 -22.54 -30.20 -25.03
CA ASP A 940 -23.26 -29.39 -26.03
C ASP A 940 -23.40 -27.96 -25.57
N ALA A 941 -22.29 -27.30 -25.16
CA ALA A 941 -22.29 -25.96 -24.60
C ALA A 941 -22.79 -24.86 -25.58
N GLY A 942 -22.70 -25.10 -26.88
CA GLY A 942 -23.05 -24.12 -27.91
C GLY A 942 -22.12 -22.89 -27.99
N VAL A 943 -21.24 -22.74 -27.00
CA VAL A 943 -20.24 -21.67 -26.88
C VAL A 943 -18.92 -22.26 -26.37
N PRO A 944 -17.75 -21.70 -26.72
CA PRO A 944 -16.48 -22.13 -26.17
C PRO A 944 -16.48 -22.00 -24.64
N MET A 945 -16.06 -23.02 -23.91
CA MET A 945 -15.94 -23.02 -22.45
C MET A 945 -14.59 -23.60 -22.05
N ALA A 946 -14.03 -23.14 -20.95
CA ALA A 946 -12.78 -23.67 -20.45
C ALA A 946 -12.90 -25.18 -20.13
N PRO A 947 -11.87 -25.98 -20.43
CA PRO A 947 -11.86 -27.41 -20.10
C PRO A 947 -12.05 -27.69 -18.62
N LYS A 948 -11.57 -26.77 -17.77
CA LYS A 948 -11.78 -26.72 -16.32
C LYS A 948 -11.92 -25.28 -15.86
N GLN A 949 -12.86 -25.03 -14.92
CA GLN A 949 -12.91 -23.77 -14.18
C GLN A 949 -13.04 -24.07 -12.69
N LEU A 950 -12.30 -23.36 -11.86
CA LEU A 950 -12.44 -23.40 -10.40
C LEU A 950 -13.85 -22.96 -10.00
N VAL A 951 -14.57 -23.81 -9.25
CA VAL A 951 -15.92 -23.50 -8.76
C VAL A 951 -16.00 -23.55 -7.25
N GLY A 952 -14.95 -24.02 -6.57
CA GLY A 952 -14.86 -23.98 -5.12
C GLY A 952 -13.50 -24.43 -4.60
N PHE A 953 -13.21 -24.02 -3.40
CA PHE A 953 -12.03 -24.46 -2.64
C PHE A 953 -12.31 -24.32 -1.15
N GLU A 954 -11.55 -25.07 -0.35
CA GLU A 954 -11.58 -24.95 1.12
C GLU A 954 -10.17 -25.15 1.66
N ARG A 955 -9.81 -24.44 2.74
CA ARG A 955 -8.57 -24.68 3.46
C ARG A 955 -8.85 -25.45 4.74
N VAL A 956 -8.28 -26.64 4.88
CA VAL A 956 -8.49 -27.52 6.03
C VAL A 956 -7.16 -27.93 6.66
N THR A 957 -6.98 -27.67 7.95
CA THR A 957 -5.80 -28.12 8.70
C THR A 957 -6.10 -29.45 9.38
N LEU A 958 -5.23 -30.44 9.17
CA LEU A 958 -5.41 -31.80 9.63
C LEU A 958 -4.17 -32.31 10.39
N GLN A 959 -4.40 -32.96 11.53
CA GLN A 959 -3.36 -33.69 12.25
C GLN A 959 -3.00 -35.01 11.50
N PRO A 960 -1.86 -35.64 11.77
CA PRO A 960 -1.52 -36.95 11.22
C PRO A 960 -2.65 -37.96 11.45
N GLY A 961 -3.12 -38.58 10.38
CA GLY A 961 -4.22 -39.57 10.39
C GLY A 961 -5.64 -38.96 10.48
N GLU A 962 -5.77 -37.66 10.75
CA GLU A 962 -7.06 -36.97 10.79
C GLU A 962 -7.67 -36.90 9.38
N GLN A 963 -9.00 -36.98 9.33
CA GLN A 963 -9.79 -36.80 8.13
C GLN A 963 -10.95 -35.83 8.38
N ARG A 964 -11.35 -35.13 7.31
CA ARG A 964 -12.47 -34.18 7.33
C ARG A 964 -13.30 -34.33 6.06
N GLN A 965 -14.61 -34.37 6.23
CA GLN A 965 -15.53 -34.20 5.13
C GLN A 965 -15.61 -32.72 4.76
N VAL A 966 -15.51 -32.44 3.47
CA VAL A 966 -15.61 -31.08 2.89
C VAL A 966 -16.82 -31.07 1.97
N THR A 967 -17.61 -30.03 2.06
CA THR A 967 -18.78 -29.80 1.22
C THR A 967 -18.64 -28.44 0.53
N VAL A 968 -18.77 -28.43 -0.79
CA VAL A 968 -18.70 -27.23 -1.61
C VAL A 968 -20.02 -27.06 -2.35
N HIS A 969 -20.69 -25.95 -2.12
CA HIS A 969 -21.88 -25.56 -2.88
C HIS A 969 -21.47 -24.76 -4.13
N VAL A 970 -21.97 -25.16 -5.28
CA VAL A 970 -21.79 -24.51 -6.59
C VAL A 970 -23.13 -24.00 -7.04
N GLY A 971 -23.35 -22.71 -6.94
CA GLY A 971 -24.63 -22.05 -7.25
C GLY A 971 -24.84 -21.81 -8.75
N GLU A 972 -25.99 -21.24 -9.07
CA GLU A 972 -26.44 -20.96 -10.45
C GLU A 972 -25.40 -20.14 -11.24
N ARG A 973 -24.72 -19.18 -10.58
CA ARG A 973 -23.72 -18.33 -11.20
C ARG A 973 -22.53 -19.11 -11.77
N GLN A 974 -21.97 -20.05 -11.02
CA GLN A 974 -20.85 -20.88 -11.44
C GLN A 974 -21.25 -21.93 -12.49
N LEU A 975 -22.56 -22.25 -12.58
CA LEU A 975 -23.12 -23.13 -13.59
C LEU A 975 -23.44 -22.42 -14.91
N SER A 976 -23.29 -21.09 -14.97
CA SER A 976 -23.72 -20.23 -16.08
C SER A 976 -22.54 -19.66 -16.86
N TYR A 977 -22.79 -19.22 -18.08
CA TYR A 977 -21.92 -18.38 -18.90
C TYR A 977 -22.63 -17.08 -19.27
N TRP A 978 -21.89 -16.06 -19.65
CA TRP A 978 -22.47 -14.81 -20.14
C TRP A 978 -22.86 -14.95 -21.61
N SER A 979 -24.16 -14.82 -21.91
CA SER A 979 -24.67 -14.81 -23.26
C SER A 979 -24.71 -13.39 -23.83
N VAL A 980 -23.96 -13.17 -24.89
CA VAL A 980 -23.97 -11.88 -25.63
C VAL A 980 -25.35 -11.64 -26.28
N GLU A 981 -26.02 -12.73 -26.70
CA GLU A 981 -27.31 -12.65 -27.37
C GLU A 981 -28.43 -12.15 -26.44
N THR A 982 -28.44 -12.65 -25.19
CA THR A 982 -29.46 -12.28 -24.20
C THR A 982 -29.00 -11.14 -23.28
N ASN A 983 -27.74 -10.73 -23.40
CA ASN A 983 -27.05 -9.79 -22.50
C ASN A 983 -27.25 -10.17 -21.02
N GLY A 984 -27.00 -11.44 -20.69
CA GLY A 984 -27.26 -11.97 -19.36
C GLY A 984 -26.66 -13.34 -19.11
N TRP A 985 -26.75 -13.81 -17.87
CA TRP A 985 -26.27 -15.11 -17.45
C TRP A 985 -27.23 -16.19 -17.91
N VAL A 986 -26.68 -17.20 -18.56
CA VAL A 986 -27.42 -18.37 -19.07
C VAL A 986 -26.79 -19.62 -18.53
N ARG A 987 -27.60 -20.48 -17.90
CA ARG A 987 -27.16 -21.75 -17.36
C ARG A 987 -26.65 -22.67 -18.49
N ALA A 988 -25.41 -23.15 -18.34
CA ALA A 988 -24.82 -24.16 -19.22
C ALA A 988 -25.31 -25.55 -18.79
N GLY A 989 -26.54 -25.90 -19.18
CA GLY A 989 -27.16 -27.17 -18.84
C GLY A 989 -26.51 -28.35 -19.54
N GLY A 990 -26.74 -29.59 -19.02
CA GLY A 990 -26.23 -30.85 -19.54
C GLY A 990 -25.31 -31.56 -18.57
N ARG A 991 -24.68 -32.61 -19.05
CA ARG A 991 -23.75 -33.44 -18.26
C ARG A 991 -22.39 -32.72 -18.17
N ARG A 992 -21.93 -32.48 -16.94
CA ARG A 992 -20.67 -31.79 -16.65
C ARG A 992 -19.76 -32.68 -15.80
N SER A 993 -18.47 -32.67 -16.07
CA SER A 993 -17.48 -33.31 -15.20
C SER A 993 -17.21 -32.43 -13.98
N VAL A 994 -17.09 -33.03 -12.81
CA VAL A 994 -16.63 -32.47 -11.56
C VAL A 994 -15.32 -33.15 -11.22
N SER A 995 -14.26 -32.39 -11.00
CA SER A 995 -12.95 -32.87 -10.62
C SER A 995 -12.50 -32.25 -9.31
N VAL A 996 -11.96 -33.05 -8.39
CA VAL A 996 -11.50 -32.57 -7.07
C VAL A 996 -10.06 -33.03 -6.84
N GLY A 997 -9.22 -32.10 -6.37
CA GLY A 997 -7.83 -32.41 -6.07
C GLY A 997 -7.03 -31.27 -5.48
N SER A 998 -5.71 -31.36 -5.62
CA SER A 998 -4.77 -30.43 -5.00
C SER A 998 -4.35 -29.27 -5.91
N SER A 999 -4.62 -29.35 -7.21
CA SER A 999 -4.32 -28.33 -8.23
C SER A 999 -5.16 -28.52 -9.49
N SER A 1000 -5.07 -27.62 -10.46
CA SER A 1000 -5.76 -27.74 -11.75
C SER A 1000 -5.33 -28.98 -12.56
N ARG A 1001 -4.16 -29.57 -12.28
CA ARG A 1001 -3.61 -30.76 -12.97
C ARG A 1001 -3.54 -32.00 -12.09
N ASP A 1002 -3.70 -31.91 -10.79
CA ASP A 1002 -3.76 -33.02 -9.85
C ASP A 1002 -5.17 -33.12 -9.26
N THR A 1003 -6.05 -33.84 -9.96
CA THR A 1003 -7.47 -33.99 -9.59
C THR A 1003 -7.82 -35.50 -9.53
N PRO A 1004 -7.43 -36.19 -8.45
CA PRO A 1004 -7.61 -37.67 -8.36
C PRO A 1004 -9.07 -38.13 -8.27
N LEU A 1005 -10.00 -37.24 -7.95
CA LEU A 1005 -11.43 -37.58 -7.88
C LEU A 1005 -12.16 -36.95 -9.06
N GLU A 1006 -12.99 -37.77 -9.72
CA GLU A 1006 -13.83 -37.34 -10.83
C GLU A 1006 -15.24 -37.92 -10.72
N ALA A 1007 -16.22 -37.09 -11.04
CA ALA A 1007 -17.63 -37.47 -11.14
C ALA A 1007 -18.30 -36.74 -12.31
N VAL A 1008 -19.48 -37.17 -12.67
CA VAL A 1008 -20.30 -36.48 -13.68
C VAL A 1008 -21.68 -36.18 -13.09
N VAL A 1009 -22.11 -34.96 -13.22
CA VAL A 1009 -23.43 -34.51 -12.79
C VAL A 1009 -24.22 -33.99 -14.00
N ASP A 1010 -25.50 -34.24 -14.02
CA ASP A 1010 -26.40 -33.60 -14.98
C ASP A 1010 -27.02 -32.36 -14.37
N VAL A 1011 -26.67 -31.18 -14.91
CA VAL A 1011 -27.15 -29.89 -14.48
C VAL A 1011 -28.25 -29.33 -15.42
N SER A 1012 -28.87 -30.19 -16.24
CA SER A 1012 -30.04 -29.83 -17.02
C SER A 1012 -31.17 -29.31 -16.09
N ARG A 1013 -32.02 -28.44 -16.60
CA ARG A 1013 -33.14 -27.82 -15.84
C ARG A 1013 -34.12 -28.85 -15.35
#